data_c7b3244785ea2d4b2e8681681f6d0bf7
#
_entry.id   c7b3244785ea2d4b2e8681681f6d0bf7
#
_cell.length_a   1.000
_cell.length_b   1.000
_cell.length_c   1.000
_cell.angle_alpha   90.00
_cell.angle_beta   90.00
_cell.angle_gamma   90.00
#
_symmetry.space_group_name_H-M   'P 1'
#
loop_
_entity.id
_entity.type
_entity.pdbx_description
1 polymer ?
#
loop_
_entity_poly.entity_id
_entity_poly.type
_entity_poly.pdbx_seq_one_letter_code
_entity_poly.pdbx_strand_id
1 'polypeptide(L)'
;MEIKMSIHEALDTLNPMQREAAVHTEGPLLILAGAGSGKTRVLTHRIAYLMEEKGVNPWNILAITFTNKAANEMRERVNRIAGMGAESVWVSTFHSACVRILRRHIEVLGFSSNFTIYDADDQKTVMKEIFRKFDVNTKIYKERAVLGEISHAKDELITPEELELNAGGDPDARKIAGMYKEYQSILRGNNALDFDDLIMKTVELFQHNPDILDYYQERFRYIMVDEYQDTNTAQFKLVSLLAEKYKNLCVVGDDDQSIYRFRGANIGNILGFEKVFPEAKVVRLEQNYRSTKNILNAANEVIVHNTERKEKTLWTENEEGDKVHFRQFNNGFEEAEYVAGEIIQGRRNGKFQYKDCAVLYRTNAQSRLFEEKFLLANVPYKIVGGVNFYARKEIKDLLSYLKTIDNASDDLAVRRILNVPKRGIGATSIGRVQDYADNMNLSFYDALRVVEEVPSIGRAASKINDFVSFIQGLKSKAEAYTVRETLEEVIELTGYVKELEAEKTEEAQARIENIDELISKTESFQEAMEEAGQPATLSAFLEEIALVADIDSVDPDQDYVLLMTLHSAKGLEFPNVFIVGMEDGVFPGYASIWSGDPSDIEEERRLCYVGITRAMKELTLTCAKQRMIRGETQYNRVSRFVREVPRELVDLGHTIQEKKPRVDDIVSPKSAYAQMKMNFQAKTSLQKKDFTVTKAAKLDYGVGDTVRHVKFGVGIVKNIVEGGRDYEVTVDFDKVGVKKMFAGFAKLKKI
;
A
#
# COMPACT_ATOMS: atom_id res chain seq x y z
N MET A 1 -38.87 11.44 0.44
CA MET A 1 -39.34 10.17 1.01
C MET A 1 -39.21 9.14 -0.11
N GLU A 2 -38.03 8.52 -0.25
CA GLU A 2 -37.85 7.45 -1.24
C GLU A 2 -38.78 6.28 -0.85
N ILE A 3 -39.51 5.75 -1.80
CA ILE A 3 -40.37 4.59 -1.59
C ILE A 3 -39.46 3.41 -1.29
N LYS A 4 -39.48 2.92 -0.05
CA LYS A 4 -38.70 1.74 0.36
C LYS A 4 -39.12 0.55 -0.52
N MET A 5 -38.17 -0.02 -1.29
CA MET A 5 -38.40 -1.24 -2.04
C MET A 5 -38.59 -2.41 -1.07
N SER A 6 -39.60 -3.24 -1.29
CA SER A 6 -39.76 -4.44 -0.47
C SER A 6 -38.64 -5.44 -0.74
N ILE A 7 -38.35 -6.32 0.25
CA ILE A 7 -37.30 -7.34 0.05
C ILE A 7 -37.62 -8.26 -1.14
N HIS A 8 -38.89 -8.55 -1.40
CA HIS A 8 -39.31 -9.34 -2.55
C HIS A 8 -38.98 -8.64 -3.87
N GLU A 9 -39.31 -7.34 -4.00
CA GLU A 9 -38.97 -6.55 -5.16
C GLU A 9 -37.44 -6.46 -5.34
N ALA A 10 -36.67 -6.33 -4.24
CA ALA A 10 -35.22 -6.34 -4.29
C ALA A 10 -34.66 -7.69 -4.80
N LEU A 11 -35.21 -8.82 -4.31
CA LEU A 11 -34.83 -10.16 -4.75
C LEU A 11 -35.18 -10.43 -6.21
N ASP A 12 -36.25 -9.83 -6.75
CA ASP A 12 -36.64 -9.98 -8.14
C ASP A 12 -35.68 -9.27 -9.11
N THR A 13 -34.82 -8.38 -8.61
CA THR A 13 -33.74 -7.75 -9.39
C THR A 13 -32.51 -8.64 -9.55
N LEU A 14 -32.43 -9.77 -8.82
CA LEU A 14 -31.31 -10.72 -8.87
C LEU A 14 -31.55 -11.76 -9.96
N ASN A 15 -30.44 -12.22 -10.59
CA ASN A 15 -30.53 -13.38 -11.45
C ASN A 15 -30.79 -14.67 -10.61
N PRO A 16 -31.17 -15.80 -11.24
CA PRO A 16 -31.52 -17.02 -10.51
C PRO A 16 -30.42 -17.50 -9.54
N MET A 17 -29.14 -17.47 -9.93
CA MET A 17 -28.03 -17.92 -9.10
C MET A 17 -27.76 -16.94 -7.94
N GLN A 18 -27.83 -15.64 -8.20
CA GLN A 18 -27.72 -14.63 -7.17
C GLN A 18 -28.85 -14.75 -6.15
N ARG A 19 -30.07 -14.96 -6.62
CA ARG A 19 -31.25 -15.17 -5.76
C ARG A 19 -31.07 -16.44 -4.93
N GLU A 20 -30.65 -17.57 -5.53
CA GLU A 20 -30.38 -18.81 -4.81
C GLU A 20 -29.39 -18.61 -3.69
N ALA A 21 -28.27 -17.93 -3.94
CA ALA A 21 -27.26 -17.62 -2.94
C ALA A 21 -27.79 -16.67 -1.83
N ALA A 22 -28.63 -15.70 -2.19
CA ALA A 22 -29.18 -14.74 -1.21
C ALA A 22 -30.18 -15.39 -0.26
N VAL A 23 -31.02 -16.32 -0.72
CA VAL A 23 -32.08 -16.93 0.10
C VAL A 23 -31.65 -18.21 0.84
N HIS A 24 -30.49 -18.78 0.53
CA HIS A 24 -29.95 -19.94 1.25
C HIS A 24 -29.35 -19.51 2.58
N THR A 25 -30.05 -19.62 3.69
CA THR A 25 -29.66 -19.01 4.98
C THR A 25 -28.88 -19.92 5.90
N GLU A 26 -29.19 -21.21 5.95
CA GLU A 26 -28.65 -22.13 6.95
C GLU A 26 -27.49 -22.96 6.41
N GLY A 27 -26.50 -23.21 7.25
CA GLY A 27 -25.30 -23.98 6.94
C GLY A 27 -24.24 -23.22 6.15
N PRO A 28 -23.07 -23.87 5.89
CA PRO A 28 -21.98 -23.26 5.16
C PRO A 28 -22.33 -23.06 3.69
N LEU A 29 -22.01 -21.88 3.16
CA LEU A 29 -22.23 -21.50 1.75
C LEU A 29 -20.96 -20.92 1.15
N LEU A 30 -20.52 -21.50 0.05
CA LEU A 30 -19.46 -20.96 -0.80
C LEU A 30 -20.07 -20.34 -2.06
N ILE A 31 -19.88 -19.06 -2.26
CA ILE A 31 -20.26 -18.35 -3.49
C ILE A 31 -18.99 -18.10 -4.31
N LEU A 32 -18.80 -18.91 -5.34
CA LEU A 32 -17.74 -18.71 -6.33
C LEU A 32 -18.21 -17.68 -7.34
N ALA A 33 -17.70 -16.47 -7.24
CA ALA A 33 -18.25 -15.33 -7.93
C ALA A 33 -17.16 -14.62 -8.77
N GLY A 34 -17.24 -14.77 -10.08
CA GLY A 34 -16.28 -14.14 -10.98
C GLY A 34 -16.27 -12.62 -10.92
N ALA A 35 -15.33 -11.99 -11.63
CA ALA A 35 -15.25 -10.54 -11.72
C ALA A 35 -16.56 -9.94 -12.25
N GLY A 36 -17.03 -8.84 -11.66
CA GLY A 36 -18.23 -8.13 -12.10
C GLY A 36 -19.55 -8.91 -11.99
N SER A 37 -19.60 -10.03 -11.25
CA SER A 37 -20.80 -10.88 -11.10
C SER A 37 -21.76 -10.42 -9.99
N GLY A 38 -21.43 -9.34 -9.28
CA GLY A 38 -22.27 -8.78 -8.22
C GLY A 38 -22.09 -9.43 -6.85
N LYS A 39 -20.87 -9.85 -6.48
CA LYS A 39 -20.52 -10.40 -5.15
C LYS A 39 -21.16 -9.65 -3.99
N THR A 40 -20.83 -8.39 -3.85
CA THR A 40 -21.33 -7.52 -2.77
C THR A 40 -22.86 -7.32 -2.85
N ARG A 41 -23.44 -7.32 -4.06
CA ARG A 41 -24.88 -7.24 -4.25
C ARG A 41 -25.59 -8.46 -3.64
N VAL A 42 -25.09 -9.66 -3.86
CA VAL A 42 -25.66 -10.87 -3.27
C VAL A 42 -25.56 -10.86 -1.75
N LEU A 43 -24.41 -10.45 -1.18
CA LEU A 43 -24.23 -10.35 0.27
C LEU A 43 -25.22 -9.35 0.90
N THR A 44 -25.38 -8.18 0.31
CA THR A 44 -26.30 -7.15 0.84
C THR A 44 -27.76 -7.59 0.79
N HIS A 45 -28.18 -8.28 -0.28
CA HIS A 45 -29.54 -8.85 -0.38
C HIS A 45 -29.74 -10.01 0.60
N ARG A 46 -28.72 -10.84 0.83
CA ARG A 46 -28.74 -11.90 1.82
C ARG A 46 -28.93 -11.35 3.24
N ILE A 47 -28.19 -10.29 3.59
CA ILE A 47 -28.36 -9.62 4.90
C ILE A 47 -29.79 -9.10 5.05
N ALA A 48 -30.28 -8.39 4.05
CA ALA A 48 -31.67 -7.87 4.07
C ALA A 48 -32.70 -9.00 4.16
N TYR A 49 -32.51 -10.10 3.44
CA TYR A 49 -33.38 -11.27 3.50
C TYR A 49 -33.39 -11.94 4.89
N LEU A 50 -32.23 -12.08 5.52
CA LEU A 50 -32.11 -12.59 6.89
C LEU A 50 -32.89 -11.71 7.89
N MET A 51 -32.80 -10.39 7.74
CA MET A 51 -33.49 -9.45 8.64
C MET A 51 -34.98 -9.42 8.42
N GLU A 52 -35.44 -9.23 7.19
CA GLU A 52 -36.86 -8.96 6.90
C GLU A 52 -37.72 -10.23 6.79
N GLU A 53 -37.19 -11.30 6.14
CA GLU A 53 -37.97 -12.53 5.94
C GLU A 53 -37.72 -13.59 7.03
N LYS A 54 -36.51 -13.71 7.50
CA LYS A 54 -36.15 -14.68 8.54
C LYS A 54 -36.27 -14.12 9.95
N GLY A 55 -36.50 -12.82 10.10
CA GLY A 55 -36.60 -12.16 11.39
C GLY A 55 -35.32 -12.24 12.22
N VAL A 56 -34.17 -12.40 11.58
CA VAL A 56 -32.88 -12.44 12.27
C VAL A 56 -32.57 -11.05 12.81
N ASN A 57 -32.25 -10.99 14.09
CA ASN A 57 -31.85 -9.73 14.69
C ASN A 57 -30.57 -9.22 14.00
N PRO A 58 -30.51 -7.97 13.49
CA PRO A 58 -29.33 -7.38 12.87
C PRO A 58 -28.04 -7.55 13.68
N TRP A 59 -28.15 -7.49 14.99
CA TRP A 59 -27.10 -7.73 15.96
C TRP A 59 -26.44 -9.13 15.86
N ASN A 60 -27.15 -10.12 15.31
CA ASN A 60 -26.65 -11.48 15.12
C ASN A 60 -25.93 -11.69 13.77
N ILE A 61 -25.72 -10.63 13.01
CA ILE A 61 -25.08 -10.69 11.69
C ILE A 61 -23.71 -10.00 11.72
N LEU A 62 -22.68 -10.73 11.29
CA LEU A 62 -21.33 -10.23 11.07
C LEU A 62 -21.01 -10.30 9.57
N ALA A 63 -20.65 -9.18 8.96
CA ALA A 63 -20.18 -9.12 7.58
C ALA A 63 -18.76 -8.53 7.54
N ILE A 64 -17.82 -9.28 6.98
CA ILE A 64 -16.39 -8.92 6.94
C ILE A 64 -15.96 -8.69 5.51
N THR A 65 -15.18 -7.63 5.29
CA THR A 65 -14.51 -7.31 4.02
C THR A 65 -13.08 -6.86 4.27
N PHE A 66 -12.31 -6.51 3.21
CA PHE A 66 -10.89 -6.17 3.34
C PHE A 66 -10.60 -4.68 3.48
N THR A 67 -11.48 -3.79 2.98
CA THR A 67 -11.25 -2.34 3.02
C THR A 67 -12.38 -1.61 3.71
N ASN A 68 -12.07 -0.47 4.34
CA ASN A 68 -13.08 0.36 4.99
C ASN A 68 -14.08 0.93 3.97
N LYS A 69 -13.61 1.27 2.77
CA LYS A 69 -14.49 1.70 1.67
C LYS A 69 -15.52 0.63 1.33
N ALA A 70 -15.10 -0.63 1.15
CA ALA A 70 -16.02 -1.73 0.88
C ALA A 70 -17.00 -1.98 2.04
N ALA A 71 -16.54 -1.85 3.29
CA ALA A 71 -17.39 -1.97 4.48
C ALA A 71 -18.46 -0.85 4.54
N ASN A 72 -18.08 0.39 4.27
CA ASN A 72 -18.99 1.53 4.21
C ASN A 72 -20.00 1.37 3.08
N GLU A 73 -19.56 1.04 1.89
CA GLU A 73 -20.45 0.79 0.74
C GLU A 73 -21.42 -0.37 1.00
N MET A 74 -20.96 -1.45 1.63
CA MET A 74 -21.83 -2.56 2.03
C MET A 74 -22.88 -2.11 3.04
N ARG A 75 -22.48 -1.32 4.04
CA ARG A 75 -23.38 -0.76 5.07
C ARG A 75 -24.46 0.13 4.45
N GLU A 76 -24.07 1.07 3.58
CA GLU A 76 -25.02 1.95 2.87
C GLU A 76 -26.02 1.15 2.02
N ARG A 77 -25.56 0.13 1.30
CA ARG A 77 -26.42 -0.73 0.48
C ARG A 77 -27.39 -1.55 1.34
N VAL A 78 -26.94 -2.09 2.48
CA VAL A 78 -27.80 -2.82 3.41
C VAL A 78 -28.85 -1.88 3.99
N ASN A 79 -28.47 -0.68 4.45
CA ASN A 79 -29.41 0.33 4.97
C ASN A 79 -30.48 0.73 3.94
N ARG A 80 -30.10 0.84 2.67
CA ARG A 80 -31.02 1.19 1.58
C ARG A 80 -32.07 0.10 1.33
N ILE A 81 -31.69 -1.20 1.47
CA ILE A 81 -32.59 -2.33 1.21
C ILE A 81 -33.40 -2.67 2.46
N ALA A 82 -32.75 -2.92 3.60
CA ALA A 82 -33.38 -3.41 4.82
C ALA A 82 -34.01 -2.30 5.69
N GLY A 83 -33.55 -1.04 5.55
CA GLY A 83 -34.12 0.10 6.29
C GLY A 83 -33.77 0.11 7.78
N MET A 84 -34.75 0.46 8.65
CA MET A 84 -34.48 0.66 10.09
C MET A 84 -33.92 -0.60 10.77
N GLY A 85 -32.87 -0.40 11.60
CA GLY A 85 -32.17 -1.46 12.34
C GLY A 85 -30.97 -2.05 11.61
N ALA A 86 -30.78 -1.74 10.31
CA ALA A 86 -29.66 -2.25 9.54
C ALA A 86 -28.29 -1.69 10.02
N GLU A 87 -28.30 -0.54 10.68
CA GLU A 87 -27.12 0.07 11.33
C GLU A 87 -26.54 -0.81 12.47
N SER A 88 -27.34 -1.73 13.00
CA SER A 88 -26.90 -2.67 14.04
C SER A 88 -26.19 -3.91 13.50
N VAL A 89 -26.18 -4.13 12.18
CA VAL A 89 -25.39 -5.17 11.54
C VAL A 89 -23.91 -4.83 11.71
N TRP A 90 -23.11 -5.79 12.16
CA TRP A 90 -21.69 -5.54 12.28
C TRP A 90 -20.98 -5.74 10.92
N VAL A 91 -20.89 -4.65 10.16
CA VAL A 91 -20.13 -4.60 8.90
C VAL A 91 -18.78 -3.95 9.17
N SER A 92 -17.67 -4.65 8.93
CA SER A 92 -16.31 -4.15 9.22
C SER A 92 -15.23 -4.88 8.42
N THR A 93 -13.99 -4.38 8.52
CA THR A 93 -12.81 -5.15 8.07
C THR A 93 -12.41 -6.18 9.14
N PHE A 94 -11.56 -7.17 8.78
CA PHE A 94 -10.99 -8.11 9.74
C PHE A 94 -10.32 -7.37 10.90
N HIS A 95 -9.44 -6.42 10.59
CA HIS A 95 -8.68 -5.67 11.59
C HIS A 95 -9.61 -4.85 12.49
N SER A 96 -10.57 -4.12 11.93
CA SER A 96 -11.53 -3.35 12.73
C SER A 96 -12.37 -4.23 13.66
N ALA A 97 -12.79 -5.41 13.20
CA ALA A 97 -13.50 -6.36 14.06
C ALA A 97 -12.62 -6.84 15.22
N CYS A 98 -11.36 -7.21 14.92
CA CYS A 98 -10.39 -7.65 15.92
C CYS A 98 -10.08 -6.54 16.94
N VAL A 99 -9.82 -5.31 16.50
CA VAL A 99 -9.56 -4.19 17.41
C VAL A 99 -10.75 -3.99 18.36
N ARG A 100 -11.99 -3.98 17.86
CA ARG A 100 -13.18 -3.82 18.67
C ARG A 100 -13.37 -4.95 19.70
N ILE A 101 -12.97 -6.18 19.37
CA ILE A 101 -12.98 -7.33 20.28
C ILE A 101 -11.88 -7.17 21.33
N LEU A 102 -10.66 -6.87 20.89
CA LEU A 102 -9.49 -6.70 21.76
C LEU A 102 -9.66 -5.55 22.74
N ARG A 103 -10.17 -4.38 22.30
CA ARG A 103 -10.46 -3.25 23.20
C ARG A 103 -11.32 -3.62 24.40
N ARG A 104 -12.17 -4.65 24.26
CA ARG A 104 -13.05 -5.11 25.33
C ARG A 104 -12.45 -6.18 26.23
N HIS A 105 -11.52 -6.99 25.72
CA HIS A 105 -11.14 -8.23 26.37
C HIS A 105 -9.63 -8.46 26.49
N ILE A 106 -8.80 -7.59 25.92
CA ILE A 106 -7.34 -7.84 25.80
C ILE A 106 -6.63 -7.90 27.16
N GLU A 107 -7.24 -7.38 28.22
CA GLU A 107 -6.67 -7.38 29.56
C GLU A 107 -6.36 -8.80 30.06
N VAL A 108 -7.14 -9.81 29.63
CA VAL A 108 -6.88 -11.21 29.97
C VAL A 108 -5.59 -11.74 29.31
N LEU A 109 -5.09 -11.08 28.27
CA LEU A 109 -3.81 -11.36 27.62
C LEU A 109 -2.66 -10.49 28.18
N GLY A 110 -2.95 -9.64 29.17
CA GLY A 110 -1.95 -8.81 29.87
C GLY A 110 -1.54 -7.54 29.13
N PHE A 111 -2.41 -6.98 28.28
CA PHE A 111 -2.30 -5.66 27.68
C PHE A 111 -3.35 -4.73 28.29
N SER A 112 -3.15 -3.42 28.19
CA SER A 112 -4.19 -2.44 28.52
C SER A 112 -5.09 -2.21 27.31
N SER A 113 -6.36 -1.86 27.55
CA SER A 113 -7.34 -1.67 26.48
C SER A 113 -7.02 -0.50 25.53
N ASN A 114 -6.21 0.47 25.95
CA ASN A 114 -5.75 1.62 25.18
C ASN A 114 -4.43 1.36 24.41
N PHE A 115 -4.20 0.12 23.98
CA PHE A 115 -3.00 -0.24 23.22
C PHE A 115 -2.84 0.61 21.94
N THR A 116 -1.59 0.91 21.58
CA THR A 116 -1.25 1.59 20.31
C THR A 116 -1.15 0.59 19.17
N ILE A 117 -1.61 0.97 17.97
CA ILE A 117 -1.43 0.17 16.74
C ILE A 117 -0.22 0.73 15.99
N TYR A 118 0.81 -0.12 15.81
CA TYR A 118 2.06 0.23 15.14
C TYR A 118 1.94 0.09 13.62
N ASP A 119 2.31 1.15 12.90
CA ASP A 119 2.43 1.14 11.45
C ASP A 119 3.79 0.54 11.00
N ALA A 120 3.99 0.45 9.66
CA ALA A 120 5.21 -0.10 9.08
C ALA A 120 6.49 0.67 9.45
N ASP A 121 6.41 1.97 9.71
CA ASP A 121 7.57 2.77 10.13
C ASP A 121 7.87 2.58 11.61
N ASP A 122 6.83 2.44 12.44
CA ASP A 122 6.96 2.12 13.86
C ASP A 122 7.63 0.74 14.01
N GLN A 123 7.13 -0.27 13.30
CA GLN A 123 7.73 -1.62 13.25
C GLN A 123 9.21 -1.57 12.82
N LYS A 124 9.53 -0.81 11.77
CA LYS A 124 10.91 -0.63 11.29
C LYS A 124 11.79 0.04 12.33
N THR A 125 11.25 0.96 13.12
CA THR A 125 12.00 1.65 14.18
C THR A 125 12.34 0.67 15.30
N VAL A 126 11.38 -0.14 15.74
CA VAL A 126 11.61 -1.24 16.70
C VAL A 126 12.66 -2.21 16.16
N MET A 127 12.55 -2.64 14.91
CA MET A 127 13.51 -3.58 14.32
C MET A 127 14.94 -3.01 14.26
N LYS A 128 15.12 -1.71 14.01
CA LYS A 128 16.44 -1.07 14.11
C LYS A 128 17.03 -1.11 15.52
N GLU A 129 16.23 -0.99 16.55
CA GLU A 129 16.68 -1.12 17.94
C GLU A 129 17.11 -2.57 18.23
N ILE A 130 16.32 -3.54 17.80
CA ILE A 130 16.65 -4.96 17.91
C ILE A 130 17.97 -5.28 17.18
N PHE A 131 18.15 -4.73 15.96
CA PHE A 131 19.40 -4.93 15.22
C PHE A 131 20.63 -4.41 15.96
N ARG A 132 20.50 -3.27 16.67
CA ARG A 132 21.60 -2.75 17.51
C ARG A 132 21.84 -3.66 18.73
N LYS A 133 20.77 -4.11 19.41
CA LYS A 133 20.85 -4.98 20.59
C LYS A 133 21.50 -6.33 20.27
N PHE A 134 21.19 -6.91 19.10
CA PHE A 134 21.70 -8.21 18.67
C PHE A 134 23.00 -8.12 17.84
N ASP A 135 23.59 -6.92 17.71
CA ASP A 135 24.76 -6.64 16.84
C ASP A 135 24.61 -7.26 15.45
N VAL A 136 23.47 -6.99 14.81
CA VAL A 136 23.10 -7.60 13.53
C VAL A 136 23.87 -6.95 12.38
N ASN A 137 24.52 -7.76 11.55
CA ASN A 137 25.15 -7.28 10.33
C ASN A 137 24.09 -6.84 9.29
N THR A 138 23.88 -5.52 9.15
CA THR A 138 22.89 -4.93 8.24
C THR A 138 23.18 -5.14 6.75
N LYS A 139 24.37 -5.66 6.40
CA LYS A 139 24.67 -6.07 5.02
C LYS A 139 24.04 -7.42 4.67
N ILE A 140 23.90 -8.32 5.67
CA ILE A 140 23.32 -9.65 5.53
C ILE A 140 21.80 -9.58 5.78
N TYR A 141 21.39 -9.02 6.90
CA TYR A 141 19.99 -8.89 7.27
C TYR A 141 19.49 -7.49 6.97
N LYS A 142 18.28 -7.40 6.41
CA LYS A 142 17.57 -6.14 6.21
C LYS A 142 16.34 -6.11 7.11
N GLU A 143 16.07 -4.98 7.73
CA GLU A 143 14.94 -4.82 8.65
C GLU A 143 13.62 -5.28 8.02
N ARG A 144 13.40 -4.88 6.75
CA ARG A 144 12.20 -5.26 6.01
C ARG A 144 12.08 -6.78 5.76
N ALA A 145 13.20 -7.46 5.54
CA ALA A 145 13.18 -8.90 5.31
C ALA A 145 12.83 -9.65 6.61
N VAL A 146 13.47 -9.27 7.74
CA VAL A 146 13.16 -9.87 9.05
C VAL A 146 11.71 -9.59 9.47
N LEU A 147 11.22 -8.37 9.27
CA LEU A 147 9.81 -8.04 9.52
C LEU A 147 8.86 -8.86 8.62
N GLY A 148 9.26 -9.13 7.38
CA GLY A 148 8.49 -9.99 6.47
C GLY A 148 8.38 -11.43 6.97
N GLU A 149 9.48 -12.00 7.49
CA GLU A 149 9.48 -13.35 8.10
C GLU A 149 8.62 -13.39 9.37
N ILE A 150 8.66 -12.33 10.20
CA ILE A 150 7.82 -12.21 11.40
C ILE A 150 6.35 -12.12 11.02
N SER A 151 6.01 -11.28 10.04
CA SER A 151 4.65 -11.14 9.53
C SER A 151 4.12 -12.47 8.98
N HIS A 152 4.93 -13.17 8.18
CA HIS A 152 4.56 -14.49 7.67
C HIS A 152 4.33 -15.52 8.80
N ALA A 153 5.18 -15.52 9.83
CA ALA A 153 4.98 -16.38 10.99
C ALA A 153 3.67 -16.08 11.73
N LYS A 154 3.33 -14.80 11.91
CA LYS A 154 2.05 -14.37 12.51
C LYS A 154 0.84 -14.76 11.66
N ASP A 155 0.93 -14.60 10.34
CA ASP A 155 -0.12 -15.00 9.40
C ASP A 155 -0.43 -16.51 9.48
N GLU A 156 0.60 -17.32 9.75
CA GLU A 156 0.47 -18.78 9.97
C GLU A 156 0.23 -19.15 11.45
N LEU A 157 0.00 -18.17 12.34
CA LEU A 157 -0.18 -18.36 13.79
C LEU A 157 1.01 -19.01 14.49
N ILE A 158 2.22 -18.87 13.95
CA ILE A 158 3.46 -19.40 14.52
C ILE A 158 4.00 -18.41 15.56
N THR A 159 4.11 -18.86 16.79
CA THR A 159 4.70 -18.09 17.90
C THR A 159 6.24 -18.00 17.78
N PRO A 160 6.90 -17.06 18.47
CA PRO A 160 8.37 -17.00 18.49
C PRO A 160 9.00 -18.31 18.96
N GLU A 161 8.41 -18.98 19.94
CA GLU A 161 8.86 -20.26 20.49
C GLU A 161 8.72 -21.39 19.47
N GLU A 162 7.61 -21.45 18.74
CA GLU A 162 7.40 -22.42 17.66
C GLU A 162 8.33 -22.16 16.48
N LEU A 163 8.59 -20.89 16.14
CA LEU A 163 9.55 -20.55 15.09
C LEU A 163 10.97 -20.98 15.47
N GLU A 164 11.36 -20.82 16.73
CA GLU A 164 12.64 -21.29 17.25
C GLU A 164 12.76 -22.81 17.19
N LEU A 165 11.69 -23.55 17.55
CA LEU A 165 11.65 -25.01 17.43
C LEU A 165 11.74 -25.48 15.98
N ASN A 166 11.02 -24.81 15.07
CA ASN A 166 11.02 -25.12 13.64
C ASN A 166 12.36 -24.81 12.96
N ALA A 167 13.16 -23.90 13.53
CA ALA A 167 14.48 -23.54 13.01
C ALA A 167 15.49 -24.72 13.05
N GLY A 168 15.25 -25.73 13.90
CA GLY A 168 16.10 -26.92 13.99
C GLY A 168 17.58 -26.56 14.22
N GLY A 169 18.45 -26.92 13.26
CA GLY A 169 19.88 -26.63 13.30
C GLY A 169 20.32 -25.36 12.58
N ASP A 170 19.40 -24.62 11.95
CA ASP A 170 19.71 -23.42 11.18
C ASP A 170 20.00 -22.21 12.09
N PRO A 171 21.24 -21.68 12.10
CA PRO A 171 21.60 -20.54 12.92
C PRO A 171 20.89 -19.23 12.52
N ASP A 172 20.60 -19.05 11.23
CA ASP A 172 19.95 -17.84 10.74
C ASP A 172 18.47 -17.83 11.11
N ALA A 173 17.78 -18.96 10.96
CA ALA A 173 16.39 -19.11 11.40
C ALA A 173 16.24 -18.94 12.92
N ARG A 174 17.17 -19.47 13.73
CA ARG A 174 17.18 -19.24 15.19
C ARG A 174 17.40 -17.77 15.53
N LYS A 175 18.29 -17.09 14.80
CA LYS A 175 18.53 -15.66 15.03
C LYS A 175 17.28 -14.84 14.72
N ILE A 176 16.55 -15.17 13.65
CA ILE A 176 15.26 -14.52 13.30
C ILE A 176 14.22 -14.79 14.39
N ALA A 177 14.11 -16.03 14.89
CA ALA A 177 13.20 -16.36 16.00
C ALA A 177 13.54 -15.57 17.28
N GLY A 178 14.83 -15.42 17.61
CA GLY A 178 15.28 -14.58 18.72
C GLY A 178 14.92 -13.09 18.54
N MET A 179 15.05 -12.55 17.31
CA MET A 179 14.62 -11.19 17.00
C MET A 179 13.09 -11.05 17.05
N TYR A 180 12.33 -12.06 16.65
CA TYR A 180 10.86 -12.08 16.76
C TYR A 180 10.43 -12.07 18.23
N LYS A 181 11.08 -12.87 19.08
CA LYS A 181 10.80 -12.88 20.53
C LYS A 181 11.05 -11.51 21.17
N GLU A 182 12.16 -10.88 20.84
CA GLU A 182 12.48 -9.53 21.32
C GLU A 182 11.48 -8.49 20.79
N TYR A 183 11.08 -8.60 19.51
CA TYR A 183 10.08 -7.74 18.89
C TYR A 183 8.76 -7.78 19.66
N GLN A 184 8.25 -8.98 19.95
CA GLN A 184 7.01 -9.14 20.74
C GLN A 184 7.17 -8.63 22.18
N SER A 185 8.36 -8.78 22.78
CA SER A 185 8.64 -8.25 24.12
C SER A 185 8.58 -6.72 24.14
N ILE A 186 9.16 -6.05 23.14
CA ILE A 186 9.12 -4.58 23.03
C ILE A 186 7.68 -4.10 22.79
N LEU A 187 6.93 -4.72 21.88
CA LEU A 187 5.54 -4.36 21.63
C LEU A 187 4.71 -4.48 22.91
N ARG A 188 4.89 -5.58 23.65
CA ARG A 188 4.21 -5.78 24.93
C ARG A 188 4.58 -4.72 25.95
N GLY A 189 5.86 -4.37 26.07
CA GLY A 189 6.33 -3.30 26.97
C GLY A 189 5.74 -1.95 26.65
N ASN A 190 5.59 -1.65 25.37
CA ASN A 190 5.00 -0.39 24.87
C ASN A 190 3.45 -0.38 24.87
N ASN A 191 2.81 -1.43 25.35
CA ASN A 191 1.38 -1.65 25.20
C ASN A 191 0.93 -1.39 23.75
N ALA A 192 1.61 -2.05 22.81
CA ALA A 192 1.39 -1.89 21.38
C ALA A 192 1.15 -3.22 20.68
N LEU A 193 0.40 -3.19 19.59
CA LEU A 193 0.18 -4.31 18.69
C LEU A 193 0.47 -3.84 17.26
N ASP A 194 1.03 -4.68 16.42
CA ASP A 194 1.05 -4.42 14.99
C ASP A 194 -0.22 -4.98 14.30
N PHE A 195 -0.33 -4.79 12.98
CA PHE A 195 -1.51 -5.23 12.24
C PHE A 195 -1.73 -6.74 12.31
N ASP A 196 -0.67 -7.53 12.24
CA ASP A 196 -0.76 -9.00 12.28
C ASP A 196 -1.15 -9.47 13.69
N ASP A 197 -0.65 -8.78 14.74
CA ASP A 197 -1.05 -9.05 16.14
C ASP A 197 -2.55 -8.87 16.37
N LEU A 198 -3.21 -7.94 15.70
CA LEU A 198 -4.65 -7.72 15.87
C LEU A 198 -5.43 -9.01 15.63
N ILE A 199 -5.08 -9.74 14.58
CA ILE A 199 -5.75 -11.00 14.23
C ILE A 199 -5.22 -12.14 15.09
N MET A 200 -3.89 -12.29 15.20
CA MET A 200 -3.26 -13.35 15.98
C MET A 200 -3.70 -13.32 17.46
N LYS A 201 -3.72 -12.15 18.09
CA LYS A 201 -4.15 -11.98 19.49
C LYS A 201 -5.65 -12.20 19.68
N THR A 202 -6.48 -11.92 18.67
CA THR A 202 -7.91 -12.26 18.74
C THR A 202 -8.12 -13.77 18.67
N VAL A 203 -7.35 -14.48 17.84
CA VAL A 203 -7.37 -15.95 17.78
C VAL A 203 -6.89 -16.53 19.12
N GLU A 204 -5.78 -16.02 19.65
CA GLU A 204 -5.24 -16.41 20.96
C GLU A 204 -6.27 -16.20 22.09
N LEU A 205 -6.95 -15.03 22.08
CA LEU A 205 -8.00 -14.71 23.04
C LEU A 205 -9.12 -15.76 23.01
N PHE A 206 -9.61 -16.12 21.84
CA PHE A 206 -10.69 -17.08 21.69
C PHE A 206 -10.29 -18.51 22.03
N GLN A 207 -9.07 -18.92 21.71
CA GLN A 207 -8.57 -20.27 22.02
C GLN A 207 -8.38 -20.50 23.53
N HIS A 208 -7.97 -19.47 24.27
CA HIS A 208 -7.68 -19.59 25.70
C HIS A 208 -8.83 -19.15 26.61
N ASN A 209 -9.87 -18.50 26.06
CA ASN A 209 -11.00 -18.00 26.82
C ASN A 209 -12.35 -18.43 26.20
N PRO A 210 -12.79 -19.69 26.45
CA PRO A 210 -14.01 -20.24 25.84
C PRO A 210 -15.28 -19.44 26.12
N ASP A 211 -15.38 -18.80 27.27
CA ASP A 211 -16.54 -17.97 27.63
C ASP A 211 -16.65 -16.72 26.73
N ILE A 212 -15.50 -16.13 26.39
CA ILE A 212 -15.44 -14.99 25.47
C ILE A 212 -15.80 -15.46 24.05
N LEU A 213 -15.27 -16.60 23.62
CA LEU A 213 -15.62 -17.18 22.32
C LEU A 213 -17.13 -17.49 22.25
N ASP A 214 -17.69 -18.13 23.26
CA ASP A 214 -19.13 -18.47 23.31
C ASP A 214 -20.01 -17.21 23.21
N TYR A 215 -19.63 -16.14 23.92
CA TYR A 215 -20.32 -14.85 23.82
C TYR A 215 -20.36 -14.32 22.35
N TYR A 216 -19.23 -14.39 21.63
CA TYR A 216 -19.19 -13.92 20.24
C TYR A 216 -19.85 -14.88 19.26
N GLN A 217 -19.84 -16.18 19.52
CA GLN A 217 -20.59 -17.18 18.75
C GLN A 217 -22.10 -16.99 18.90
N GLU A 218 -22.59 -16.71 20.12
CA GLU A 218 -24.02 -16.35 20.33
C GLU A 218 -24.39 -15.03 19.66
N ARG A 219 -23.46 -14.08 19.68
CA ARG A 219 -23.67 -12.79 19.04
C ARG A 219 -23.70 -12.92 17.52
N PHE A 220 -22.78 -13.64 16.90
CA PHE A 220 -22.63 -13.75 15.45
C PHE A 220 -23.13 -15.09 14.93
N ARG A 221 -24.45 -15.24 14.88
CA ARG A 221 -25.08 -16.48 14.39
C ARG A 221 -24.98 -16.64 12.87
N TYR A 222 -24.81 -15.53 12.15
CA TYR A 222 -24.65 -15.48 10.70
C TYR A 222 -23.40 -14.69 10.38
N ILE A 223 -22.45 -15.34 9.72
CA ILE A 223 -21.14 -14.75 9.37
C ILE A 223 -20.99 -14.74 7.87
N MET A 224 -20.62 -13.59 7.32
CA MET A 224 -20.35 -13.42 5.89
C MET A 224 -18.97 -12.84 5.68
N VAL A 225 -18.22 -13.40 4.74
CA VAL A 225 -16.87 -12.95 4.40
C VAL A 225 -16.80 -12.66 2.90
N ASP A 226 -16.53 -11.42 2.53
CA ASP A 226 -16.27 -11.01 1.15
C ASP A 226 -14.78 -11.16 0.82
N GLU A 227 -14.45 -11.30 -0.45
CA GLU A 227 -13.08 -11.47 -0.98
C GLU A 227 -12.30 -12.63 -0.27
N TYR A 228 -12.98 -13.74 0.01
CA TYR A 228 -12.47 -14.82 0.83
C TYR A 228 -11.17 -15.46 0.30
N GLN A 229 -10.87 -15.37 -1.00
CA GLN A 229 -9.63 -15.82 -1.62
C GLN A 229 -8.38 -15.07 -1.15
N ASP A 230 -8.54 -13.93 -0.48
CA ASP A 230 -7.42 -13.13 0.03
C ASP A 230 -7.15 -13.38 1.51
N THR A 231 -7.87 -14.31 2.14
CA THR A 231 -7.66 -14.64 3.56
C THR A 231 -6.37 -15.42 3.79
N ASN A 232 -5.66 -15.10 4.89
CA ASN A 232 -4.54 -15.87 5.41
C ASN A 232 -5.00 -16.95 6.42
N THR A 233 -4.08 -17.75 6.94
CA THR A 233 -4.40 -18.84 7.90
C THR A 233 -4.96 -18.30 9.21
N ALA A 234 -4.47 -17.18 9.72
CA ALA A 234 -4.97 -16.56 10.96
C ALA A 234 -6.42 -16.06 10.79
N GLN A 235 -6.74 -15.41 9.67
CA GLN A 235 -8.09 -14.95 9.33
C GLN A 235 -9.05 -16.13 9.15
N PHE A 236 -8.61 -17.17 8.45
CA PHE A 236 -9.38 -18.41 8.30
C PHE A 236 -9.68 -19.03 9.67
N LYS A 237 -8.69 -19.12 10.56
CA LYS A 237 -8.86 -19.68 11.91
C LYS A 237 -9.84 -18.86 12.74
N LEU A 238 -9.74 -17.53 12.69
CA LEU A 238 -10.65 -16.61 13.36
C LEU A 238 -12.11 -16.85 12.96
N VAL A 239 -12.37 -16.88 11.64
CA VAL A 239 -13.72 -17.09 11.10
C VAL A 239 -14.23 -18.49 11.45
N SER A 240 -13.37 -19.51 11.38
CA SER A 240 -13.72 -20.90 11.73
C SER A 240 -14.14 -21.03 13.19
N LEU A 241 -13.40 -20.40 14.14
CA LEU A 241 -13.75 -20.39 15.55
C LEU A 241 -15.12 -19.72 15.79
N LEU A 242 -15.35 -18.57 15.18
CA LEU A 242 -16.63 -17.87 15.32
C LEU A 242 -17.81 -18.66 14.74
N ALA A 243 -17.60 -19.33 13.61
CA ALA A 243 -18.67 -20.07 12.92
C ALA A 243 -18.95 -21.47 13.50
N GLU A 244 -18.10 -21.99 14.38
CA GLU A 244 -18.13 -23.38 14.81
C GLU A 244 -19.49 -23.83 15.41
N LYS A 245 -20.13 -22.95 16.19
CA LYS A 245 -21.37 -23.26 16.92
C LYS A 245 -22.59 -23.35 16.01
N TYR A 246 -22.78 -22.37 15.14
CA TYR A 246 -23.99 -22.26 14.29
C TYR A 246 -23.76 -22.73 12.85
N LYS A 247 -22.51 -22.78 12.39
CA LYS A 247 -22.09 -23.17 11.02
C LYS A 247 -22.70 -22.32 9.88
N ASN A 248 -23.39 -21.21 10.19
CA ASN A 248 -23.96 -20.31 9.21
C ASN A 248 -22.88 -19.36 8.65
N LEU A 249 -21.92 -19.94 7.96
CA LEU A 249 -20.81 -19.25 7.34
C LEU A 249 -21.03 -19.13 5.83
N CYS A 250 -21.19 -17.91 5.33
CA CYS A 250 -21.25 -17.61 3.91
C CYS A 250 -19.95 -16.92 3.49
N VAL A 251 -19.20 -17.53 2.59
CA VAL A 251 -18.00 -16.95 2.03
C VAL A 251 -18.19 -16.66 0.55
N VAL A 252 -17.73 -15.49 0.10
CA VAL A 252 -17.79 -15.07 -1.30
C VAL A 252 -16.40 -14.74 -1.77
N GLY A 253 -16.04 -15.25 -2.94
CA GLY A 253 -14.72 -14.97 -3.49
C GLY A 253 -14.55 -15.40 -4.93
N ASP A 254 -13.46 -14.98 -5.52
CA ASP A 254 -12.99 -15.33 -6.84
C ASP A 254 -11.54 -15.80 -6.75
N ASP A 255 -11.31 -17.10 -6.83
CA ASP A 255 -9.97 -17.68 -6.81
C ASP A 255 -9.07 -17.12 -7.94
N ASP A 256 -9.65 -16.73 -9.09
CA ASP A 256 -8.94 -16.04 -10.18
C ASP A 256 -8.53 -14.61 -9.84
N GLN A 257 -8.98 -14.04 -8.71
CA GLN A 257 -8.59 -12.74 -8.19
C GLN A 257 -7.73 -12.81 -6.91
N SER A 258 -7.18 -13.97 -6.56
CA SER A 258 -6.23 -14.13 -5.46
C SER A 258 -4.86 -13.59 -5.86
N ILE A 259 -4.52 -12.38 -5.41
CA ILE A 259 -3.32 -11.62 -5.81
C ILE A 259 -2.52 -11.06 -4.63
N TYR A 260 -2.77 -11.54 -3.40
CA TYR A 260 -2.12 -11.03 -2.19
C TYR A 260 -1.31 -12.11 -1.45
N ARG A 261 -0.78 -13.13 -2.15
CA ARG A 261 0.10 -14.17 -1.57
C ARG A 261 1.31 -13.54 -0.87
N PHE A 262 1.88 -12.47 -1.44
CA PHE A 262 2.98 -11.72 -0.85
C PHE A 262 2.62 -11.00 0.47
N ARG A 263 1.33 -10.97 0.85
CA ARG A 263 0.77 -10.52 2.13
C ARG A 263 0.17 -11.66 2.94
N GLY A 264 0.62 -12.88 2.73
CA GLY A 264 0.16 -14.05 3.46
C GLY A 264 -1.16 -14.66 3.01
N ALA A 265 -1.83 -14.13 1.96
CA ALA A 265 -3.06 -14.73 1.45
C ALA A 265 -2.84 -16.18 1.01
N ASN A 266 -3.76 -17.05 1.43
CA ASN A 266 -3.72 -18.48 1.12
C ASN A 266 -4.91 -18.88 0.26
N ILE A 267 -4.69 -19.02 -1.05
CA ILE A 267 -5.73 -19.47 -1.99
C ILE A 267 -6.30 -20.84 -1.62
N GLY A 268 -5.55 -21.66 -0.89
CA GLY A 268 -6.01 -22.95 -0.37
C GLY A 268 -7.28 -22.83 0.49
N ASN A 269 -7.53 -21.69 1.13
CA ASN A 269 -8.72 -21.47 1.94
C ASN A 269 -10.01 -21.54 1.11
N ILE A 270 -10.04 -20.90 -0.07
CA ILE A 270 -11.22 -20.96 -0.95
C ILE A 270 -11.26 -22.24 -1.75
N LEU A 271 -10.13 -22.73 -2.26
CA LEU A 271 -10.08 -23.97 -3.02
C LEU A 271 -10.44 -25.19 -2.15
N GLY A 272 -10.01 -25.19 -0.88
CA GLY A 272 -10.22 -26.25 0.09
C GLY A 272 -11.50 -26.14 0.93
N PHE A 273 -12.35 -25.14 0.71
CA PHE A 273 -13.52 -24.86 1.57
C PHE A 273 -14.43 -26.08 1.77
N GLU A 274 -14.76 -26.80 0.69
CA GLU A 274 -15.60 -27.99 0.74
C GLU A 274 -14.94 -29.18 1.47
N LYS A 275 -13.60 -29.19 1.61
CA LYS A 275 -12.89 -30.21 2.41
C LYS A 275 -13.05 -29.94 3.90
N VAL A 276 -13.08 -28.66 4.29
CA VAL A 276 -13.27 -28.23 5.68
C VAL A 276 -14.75 -28.29 6.08
N PHE A 277 -15.64 -27.91 5.16
CA PHE A 277 -17.08 -27.91 5.33
C PHE A 277 -17.74 -28.82 4.29
N PRO A 278 -17.76 -30.16 4.53
CA PRO A 278 -18.29 -31.13 3.54
C PRO A 278 -19.79 -30.91 3.22
N GLU A 279 -20.52 -30.32 4.14
CA GLU A 279 -21.94 -29.99 3.99
C GLU A 279 -22.19 -28.68 3.24
N ALA A 280 -21.12 -28.01 2.80
CA ALA A 280 -21.23 -26.68 2.18
C ALA A 280 -21.99 -26.73 0.85
N LYS A 281 -22.93 -25.83 0.69
CA LYS A 281 -23.51 -25.55 -0.62
C LYS A 281 -22.57 -24.65 -1.42
N VAL A 282 -22.39 -24.96 -2.71
CA VAL A 282 -21.59 -24.15 -3.64
C VAL A 282 -22.51 -23.52 -4.68
N VAL A 283 -22.49 -22.22 -4.81
CA VAL A 283 -23.20 -21.46 -5.85
C VAL A 283 -22.19 -20.71 -6.72
N ARG A 284 -22.32 -20.82 -8.06
CA ARG A 284 -21.43 -20.13 -9.02
C ARG A 284 -22.13 -18.93 -9.62
N LEU A 285 -21.46 -17.76 -9.57
CA LEU A 285 -21.93 -16.53 -10.22
C LEU A 285 -21.02 -16.26 -11.42
N GLU A 286 -21.47 -16.64 -12.60
CA GLU A 286 -20.68 -16.57 -13.85
C GLU A 286 -21.14 -15.44 -14.78
N GLN A 287 -22.33 -14.87 -14.56
CA GLN A 287 -22.82 -13.73 -15.33
C GLN A 287 -22.13 -12.44 -14.88
N ASN A 288 -21.40 -11.82 -15.81
CA ASN A 288 -20.72 -10.53 -15.63
C ASN A 288 -21.61 -9.40 -16.10
N TYR A 289 -21.71 -8.32 -15.31
CA TYR A 289 -22.51 -7.11 -15.58
C TYR A 289 -21.66 -5.87 -15.88
N ARG A 290 -20.33 -6.02 -15.85
CA ARG A 290 -19.39 -4.90 -15.94
C ARG A 290 -18.86 -4.68 -17.35
N SER A 291 -18.27 -5.71 -17.93
CA SER A 291 -17.42 -5.60 -19.12
C SER A 291 -18.15 -6.00 -20.40
N THR A 292 -17.68 -5.50 -21.54
CA THR A 292 -18.09 -5.98 -22.86
C THR A 292 -17.61 -7.41 -23.11
N LYS A 293 -18.21 -8.09 -24.12
CA LYS A 293 -17.89 -9.51 -24.44
C LYS A 293 -16.41 -9.70 -24.82
N ASN A 294 -15.85 -8.80 -25.63
CA ASN A 294 -14.47 -8.93 -26.09
C ASN A 294 -13.46 -8.84 -24.94
N ILE A 295 -13.67 -7.90 -23.99
CA ILE A 295 -12.84 -7.80 -22.78
C ILE A 295 -12.95 -9.07 -21.93
N LEU A 296 -14.18 -9.56 -21.74
CA LEU A 296 -14.41 -10.72 -20.90
C LEU A 296 -13.83 -12.00 -21.50
N ASN A 297 -13.96 -12.17 -22.84
CA ASN A 297 -13.35 -13.28 -23.55
C ASN A 297 -11.82 -13.25 -23.44
N ALA A 298 -11.21 -12.06 -23.60
CA ALA A 298 -9.76 -11.91 -23.40
C ALA A 298 -9.34 -12.29 -21.97
N ALA A 299 -10.10 -11.92 -20.95
CA ALA A 299 -9.83 -12.28 -19.56
C ALA A 299 -9.94 -13.81 -19.34
N ASN A 300 -10.98 -14.45 -19.88
CA ASN A 300 -11.17 -15.90 -19.78
C ASN A 300 -10.01 -16.65 -20.45
N GLU A 301 -9.57 -16.22 -21.64
CA GLU A 301 -8.48 -16.86 -22.37
C GLU A 301 -7.13 -16.74 -21.65
N VAL A 302 -6.87 -15.63 -20.97
CA VAL A 302 -5.66 -15.48 -20.16
C VAL A 302 -5.72 -16.41 -18.94
N ILE A 303 -6.82 -16.40 -18.18
CA ILE A 303 -6.87 -17.10 -16.89
C ILE A 303 -6.98 -18.63 -17.01
N VAL A 304 -7.44 -19.15 -18.13
CA VAL A 304 -7.56 -20.60 -18.36
C VAL A 304 -6.21 -21.33 -18.29
N HIS A 305 -5.11 -20.62 -18.48
CA HIS A 305 -3.75 -21.17 -18.37
C HIS A 305 -3.30 -21.46 -16.94
N ASN A 306 -4.05 -21.03 -15.92
CA ASN A 306 -3.80 -21.41 -14.53
C ASN A 306 -4.38 -22.79 -14.24
N THR A 307 -3.66 -23.58 -13.45
CA THR A 307 -4.04 -24.94 -13.06
C THR A 307 -4.70 -24.99 -11.68
N GLU A 308 -4.25 -24.13 -10.75
CA GLU A 308 -4.82 -24.02 -9.40
C GLU A 308 -6.02 -23.08 -9.39
N ARG A 309 -7.17 -23.58 -9.89
CA ARG A 309 -8.43 -22.83 -9.93
C ARG A 309 -9.66 -23.73 -9.89
N LYS A 310 -10.79 -23.16 -9.47
CA LYS A 310 -12.11 -23.80 -9.65
C LYS A 310 -12.69 -23.41 -11.01
N GLU A 311 -13.13 -24.40 -11.78
CA GLU A 311 -13.69 -24.16 -13.12
C GLU A 311 -14.90 -23.22 -13.05
N LYS A 312 -14.79 -22.12 -13.79
CA LYS A 312 -15.85 -21.17 -14.07
C LYS A 312 -15.53 -20.43 -15.37
N THR A 313 -16.56 -20.04 -16.09
CA THR A 313 -16.43 -19.29 -17.35
C THR A 313 -17.35 -18.09 -17.27
N LEU A 314 -16.78 -16.90 -17.30
CA LEU A 314 -17.58 -15.68 -17.27
C LEU A 314 -18.24 -15.43 -18.62
N TRP A 315 -19.50 -15.04 -18.59
CA TRP A 315 -20.28 -14.62 -19.75
C TRP A 315 -21.08 -13.34 -19.44
N THR A 316 -21.49 -12.61 -20.48
CA THR A 316 -22.23 -11.38 -20.33
C THR A 316 -23.29 -11.21 -21.43
N GLU A 317 -24.36 -10.50 -21.08
CA GLU A 317 -25.37 -10.01 -22.04
C GLU A 317 -25.02 -8.62 -22.60
N ASN A 318 -23.98 -7.97 -22.06
CA ASN A 318 -23.50 -6.70 -22.58
C ASN A 318 -23.12 -6.81 -24.07
N GLU A 319 -22.97 -5.67 -24.71
CA GLU A 319 -22.55 -5.55 -26.12
C GLU A 319 -21.19 -6.23 -26.37
N GLU A 320 -20.90 -6.50 -27.63
CA GLU A 320 -19.64 -7.11 -28.04
C GLU A 320 -18.45 -6.22 -27.66
N GLY A 321 -18.60 -4.90 -27.85
CA GLY A 321 -17.59 -3.89 -27.59
C GLY A 321 -16.43 -3.91 -28.56
N ASP A 322 -15.48 -3.00 -28.38
CA ASP A 322 -14.28 -2.93 -29.16
C ASP A 322 -13.32 -4.09 -28.80
N LYS A 323 -12.47 -4.49 -29.79
CA LYS A 323 -11.39 -5.43 -29.51
C LYS A 323 -10.38 -4.82 -28.56
N VAL A 324 -9.66 -5.65 -27.83
CA VAL A 324 -8.55 -5.21 -26.97
C VAL A 324 -7.48 -4.53 -27.83
N HIS A 325 -7.21 -3.27 -27.57
CA HIS A 325 -6.18 -2.53 -28.29
C HIS A 325 -4.80 -2.93 -27.79
N PHE A 326 -3.90 -3.36 -28.67
CA PHE A 326 -2.51 -3.60 -28.34
C PHE A 326 -1.59 -2.72 -29.16
N ARG A 327 -0.64 -2.03 -28.47
CA ARG A 327 0.32 -1.13 -29.12
C ARG A 327 1.72 -1.38 -28.57
N GLN A 328 2.71 -1.50 -29.48
CA GLN A 328 4.10 -1.67 -29.13
C GLN A 328 4.93 -0.46 -29.60
N PHE A 329 5.72 0.10 -28.67
CA PHE A 329 6.54 1.29 -28.88
C PHE A 329 8.03 0.93 -28.85
N ASN A 330 8.91 1.85 -29.35
CA ASN A 330 10.33 1.60 -29.30
C ASN A 330 10.87 1.78 -27.87
N ASN A 331 10.30 2.73 -27.09
CA ASN A 331 10.73 3.01 -25.73
C ASN A 331 9.55 3.47 -24.84
N GLY A 332 9.78 3.52 -23.53
CA GLY A 332 8.76 3.91 -22.56
C GLY A 332 8.28 5.36 -22.66
N PHE A 333 9.06 6.27 -23.30
CA PHE A 333 8.59 7.65 -23.52
C PHE A 333 7.53 7.71 -24.61
N GLU A 334 7.73 6.97 -25.71
CA GLU A 334 6.72 6.85 -26.78
C GLU A 334 5.43 6.19 -26.26
N GLU A 335 5.55 5.19 -25.39
CA GLU A 335 4.42 4.56 -24.71
C GLU A 335 3.62 5.58 -23.89
N ALA A 336 4.28 6.33 -23.02
CA ALA A 336 3.63 7.33 -22.18
C ALA A 336 3.01 8.48 -23.00
N GLU A 337 3.66 8.89 -24.09
CA GLU A 337 3.15 9.91 -25.00
C GLU A 337 1.89 9.44 -25.74
N TYR A 338 1.86 8.19 -26.18
CA TYR A 338 0.68 7.59 -26.81
C TYR A 338 -0.51 7.55 -25.83
N VAL A 339 -0.32 7.02 -24.62
CA VAL A 339 -1.38 6.92 -23.62
C VAL A 339 -1.94 8.30 -23.26
N ALA A 340 -1.07 9.30 -23.05
CA ALA A 340 -1.50 10.68 -22.80
C ALA A 340 -2.27 11.24 -24.01
N GLY A 341 -1.79 10.98 -25.23
CA GLY A 341 -2.43 11.41 -26.47
C GLY A 341 -3.84 10.84 -26.65
N GLU A 342 -4.02 9.51 -26.43
CA GLU A 342 -5.33 8.85 -26.50
C GLU A 342 -6.32 9.43 -25.48
N ILE A 343 -5.89 9.66 -24.26
CA ILE A 343 -6.73 10.24 -23.20
C ILE A 343 -7.16 11.67 -23.57
N ILE A 344 -6.24 12.50 -24.05
CA ILE A 344 -6.52 13.86 -24.49
C ILE A 344 -7.48 13.87 -25.69
N GLN A 345 -7.23 13.03 -26.68
CA GLN A 345 -8.05 12.96 -27.89
C GLN A 345 -9.46 12.46 -27.56
N GLY A 346 -9.59 11.43 -26.71
CA GLY A 346 -10.87 10.92 -26.27
C GLY A 346 -11.68 11.99 -25.52
N ARG A 347 -11.04 12.74 -24.63
CA ARG A 347 -11.65 13.85 -23.91
C ARG A 347 -12.11 14.97 -24.86
N ARG A 348 -11.25 15.37 -25.83
CA ARG A 348 -11.59 16.40 -26.82
C ARG A 348 -12.75 16.01 -27.74
N ASN A 349 -12.82 14.73 -28.08
CA ASN A 349 -13.89 14.18 -28.91
C ASN A 349 -15.18 13.92 -28.13
N GLY A 350 -15.20 14.17 -26.82
CA GLY A 350 -16.36 13.93 -25.96
C GLY A 350 -16.66 12.44 -25.72
N LYS A 351 -15.70 11.56 -25.99
CA LYS A 351 -15.88 10.12 -25.85
C LYS A 351 -15.94 9.70 -24.36
N PHE A 352 -15.15 10.35 -23.50
CA PHE A 352 -15.10 10.12 -22.07
C PHE A 352 -14.55 11.34 -21.31
N GLN A 353 -14.67 11.32 -19.98
CA GLN A 353 -14.03 12.28 -19.07
C GLN A 353 -12.70 11.72 -18.53
N TYR A 354 -11.86 12.54 -17.92
CA TYR A 354 -10.60 12.07 -17.33
C TYR A 354 -10.82 11.03 -16.23
N LYS A 355 -11.84 11.20 -15.42
CA LYS A 355 -12.22 10.26 -14.35
C LYS A 355 -12.65 8.88 -14.84
N ASP A 356 -13.00 8.77 -16.13
CA ASP A 356 -13.36 7.51 -16.77
C ASP A 356 -12.13 6.68 -17.16
N CYS A 357 -10.92 7.22 -16.98
CA CYS A 357 -9.65 6.62 -17.41
C CYS A 357 -8.77 6.21 -16.23
N ALA A 358 -8.23 5.00 -16.30
CA ALA A 358 -7.20 4.52 -15.38
C ALA A 358 -5.97 3.99 -16.14
N VAL A 359 -4.78 4.35 -15.68
CA VAL A 359 -3.51 3.81 -16.15
C VAL A 359 -2.96 2.86 -15.07
N LEU A 360 -2.91 1.58 -15.41
CA LEU A 360 -2.53 0.51 -14.49
C LEU A 360 -1.12 0.00 -14.85
N TYR A 361 -0.28 -0.11 -13.85
CA TYR A 361 1.09 -0.59 -13.99
C TYR A 361 1.45 -1.60 -12.90
N ARG A 362 2.54 -2.35 -13.10
CA ARG A 362 2.99 -3.38 -12.15
C ARG A 362 3.67 -2.79 -10.91
N THR A 363 4.44 -1.71 -11.08
CA THR A 363 5.17 -1.04 -9.99
C THR A 363 5.05 0.47 -10.07
N ASN A 364 5.04 1.14 -8.91
CA ASN A 364 4.94 2.61 -8.82
C ASN A 364 6.06 3.35 -9.56
N ALA A 365 7.24 2.73 -9.73
CA ALA A 365 8.32 3.35 -10.50
C ALA A 365 7.97 3.64 -11.96
N GLN A 366 6.97 2.96 -12.51
CA GLN A 366 6.50 3.17 -13.88
C GLN A 366 5.68 4.45 -14.04
N SER A 367 5.08 4.98 -12.96
CA SER A 367 4.23 6.19 -13.02
C SER A 367 4.97 7.42 -13.54
N ARG A 368 6.27 7.57 -13.23
CA ARG A 368 7.04 8.79 -13.50
C ARG A 368 6.94 9.31 -14.93
N LEU A 369 7.03 8.42 -15.93
CA LEU A 369 6.97 8.83 -17.33
C LEU A 369 5.57 9.33 -17.72
N PHE A 370 4.53 8.73 -17.17
CA PHE A 370 3.14 9.17 -17.38
C PHE A 370 2.89 10.50 -16.68
N GLU A 371 3.35 10.67 -15.45
CA GLU A 371 3.29 11.94 -14.71
C GLU A 371 3.93 13.08 -15.48
N GLU A 372 5.17 12.90 -15.99
CA GLU A 372 5.87 13.89 -16.80
C GLU A 372 5.07 14.27 -18.05
N LYS A 373 4.45 13.29 -18.73
CA LYS A 373 3.64 13.54 -19.93
C LYS A 373 2.31 14.23 -19.61
N PHE A 374 1.64 13.84 -18.54
CA PHE A 374 0.40 14.46 -18.10
C PHE A 374 0.60 15.91 -17.65
N LEU A 375 1.69 16.20 -16.91
CA LEU A 375 2.07 17.57 -16.54
C LEU A 375 2.30 18.44 -17.78
N LEU A 376 3.10 17.96 -18.74
CA LEU A 376 3.37 18.70 -19.98
C LEU A 376 2.11 18.97 -20.81
N ALA A 377 1.15 18.06 -20.76
CA ALA A 377 -0.10 18.14 -21.50
C ALA A 377 -1.25 18.80 -20.73
N ASN A 378 -1.02 19.25 -19.49
CA ASN A 378 -2.04 19.78 -18.58
C ASN A 378 -3.23 18.82 -18.38
N VAL A 379 -2.95 17.51 -18.29
CA VAL A 379 -3.95 16.49 -17.94
C VAL A 379 -3.97 16.34 -16.43
N PRO A 380 -5.10 16.57 -15.75
CA PRO A 380 -5.20 16.34 -14.32
C PRO A 380 -5.09 14.83 -14.02
N TYR A 381 -4.29 14.46 -13.02
CA TYR A 381 -4.12 13.08 -12.60
C TYR A 381 -3.95 12.96 -11.09
N LYS A 382 -4.23 11.77 -10.56
CA LYS A 382 -3.97 11.40 -9.16
C LYS A 382 -3.30 10.03 -9.11
N ILE A 383 -2.24 9.92 -8.28
CA ILE A 383 -1.56 8.64 -8.03
C ILE A 383 -2.17 8.01 -6.80
N VAL A 384 -2.63 6.76 -6.93
CA VAL A 384 -3.08 5.94 -5.80
C VAL A 384 -1.88 5.14 -5.28
N GLY A 385 -1.63 5.21 -3.96
CA GLY A 385 -0.46 4.60 -3.33
C GLY A 385 0.80 5.49 -3.37
N GLY A 386 0.62 6.82 -3.46
CA GLY A 386 1.67 7.83 -3.24
C GLY A 386 2.11 7.90 -1.78
N VAL A 387 2.79 8.98 -1.37
CA VAL A 387 3.14 9.18 0.05
C VAL A 387 1.85 9.37 0.85
N ASN A 388 1.56 8.41 1.73
CA ASN A 388 0.38 8.45 2.58
C ASN A 388 0.34 9.75 3.39
N PHE A 389 -0.82 10.40 3.44
CA PHE A 389 -1.03 11.63 4.21
C PHE A 389 -0.57 11.49 5.67
N TYR A 390 -0.91 10.38 6.31
CA TYR A 390 -0.56 10.10 7.71
C TYR A 390 0.93 9.75 7.93
N ALA A 391 1.68 9.44 6.86
CA ALA A 391 3.13 9.24 6.92
C ALA A 391 3.93 10.55 6.79
N ARG A 392 3.29 11.69 6.49
CA ARG A 392 3.94 13.00 6.43
C ARG A 392 4.47 13.38 7.80
N LYS A 393 5.65 14.05 7.83
CA LYS A 393 6.38 14.32 9.06
C LYS A 393 5.53 15.08 10.09
N GLU A 394 4.93 16.20 9.68
CA GLU A 394 4.11 17.08 10.52
C GLU A 394 2.88 16.35 11.08
N ILE A 395 2.26 15.52 10.28
CA ILE A 395 1.09 14.71 10.69
C ILE A 395 1.53 13.64 11.69
N LYS A 396 2.61 12.92 11.40
CA LYS A 396 3.15 11.88 12.30
C LYS A 396 3.63 12.49 13.64
N ASP A 397 4.17 13.67 13.63
CA ASP A 397 4.57 14.36 14.85
C ASP A 397 3.35 14.70 15.73
N LEU A 398 2.29 15.26 15.15
CA LEU A 398 1.04 15.58 15.88
C LEU A 398 0.31 14.31 16.35
N LEU A 399 0.23 13.29 15.50
CA LEU A 399 -0.34 11.99 15.90
C LEU A 399 0.46 11.35 17.04
N SER A 400 1.78 11.52 17.09
CA SER A 400 2.59 11.01 18.19
C SER A 400 2.31 11.74 19.51
N TYR A 401 1.94 13.04 19.47
CA TYR A 401 1.41 13.73 20.65
C TYR A 401 0.09 13.08 21.11
N LEU A 402 -0.84 12.87 20.19
CA LEU A 402 -2.13 12.25 20.51
C LEU A 402 -1.96 10.82 21.03
N LYS A 403 -1.07 10.02 20.41
CA LYS A 403 -0.70 8.68 20.90
C LYS A 403 -0.14 8.73 22.32
N THR A 404 0.76 9.67 22.63
CA THR A 404 1.35 9.83 23.98
C THR A 404 0.30 10.25 25.01
N ILE A 405 -0.67 11.08 24.64
CA ILE A 405 -1.77 11.49 25.50
C ILE A 405 -2.65 10.27 25.82
N ASP A 406 -2.97 9.44 24.83
CA ASP A 406 -3.78 8.25 24.99
C ASP A 406 -3.02 7.11 25.68
N ASN A 407 -1.81 6.78 25.20
CA ASN A 407 -0.95 5.71 25.70
C ASN A 407 0.48 6.21 25.95
N ALA A 408 0.78 6.63 27.17
CA ALA A 408 2.11 7.10 27.54
C ALA A 408 3.18 5.97 27.62
N SER A 409 2.77 4.69 27.57
CA SER A 409 3.71 3.57 27.52
C SER A 409 4.27 3.33 26.10
N ASP A 410 3.77 4.04 25.09
CA ASP A 410 4.33 4.00 23.73
C ASP A 410 5.63 4.80 23.65
N ASP A 411 6.75 4.15 23.95
CA ASP A 411 8.08 4.78 23.95
C ASP A 411 8.46 5.38 22.60
N LEU A 412 7.97 4.84 21.46
CA LEU A 412 8.25 5.40 20.15
C LEU A 412 7.57 6.76 19.97
N ALA A 413 6.31 6.87 20.35
CA ALA A 413 5.58 8.12 20.27
C ALA A 413 6.19 9.17 21.21
N VAL A 414 6.50 8.81 22.47
CA VAL A 414 7.11 9.70 23.46
C VAL A 414 8.47 10.20 22.98
N ARG A 415 9.36 9.33 22.53
CA ARG A 415 10.70 9.71 22.03
C ARG A 415 10.65 10.60 20.81
N ARG A 416 9.67 10.39 19.92
CA ARG A 416 9.49 11.20 18.73
C ARG A 416 9.20 12.65 19.09
N ILE A 417 8.32 12.91 20.04
CA ILE A 417 7.85 14.25 20.38
C ILE A 417 8.69 14.96 21.44
N LEU A 418 9.54 14.26 22.19
CA LEU A 418 10.29 14.84 23.32
C LEU A 418 11.07 16.12 22.95
N ASN A 419 11.61 16.17 21.73
CA ASN A 419 12.35 17.34 21.21
C ASN A 419 11.77 17.89 19.89
N VAL A 420 10.48 17.72 19.67
CA VAL A 420 9.74 18.26 18.53
C VAL A 420 8.48 18.98 19.05
N PRO A 421 8.34 20.31 18.86
CA PRO A 421 9.34 21.29 18.43
C PRO A 421 10.60 21.29 19.30
N LYS A 422 11.67 21.93 18.84
CA LYS A 422 12.98 21.91 19.50
C LYS A 422 12.93 22.46 20.93
N ARG A 423 13.15 21.59 21.92
CA ARG A 423 13.24 21.96 23.37
C ARG A 423 14.68 22.01 23.88
N GLY A 424 15.66 21.69 22.98
CA GLY A 424 17.07 21.63 23.37
C GLY A 424 17.39 20.43 24.27
N ILE A 425 16.65 19.33 24.13
CA ILE A 425 16.94 18.02 24.72
C ILE A 425 17.75 17.23 23.69
N GLY A 426 19.04 17.03 23.98
CA GLY A 426 19.95 16.39 23.02
C GLY A 426 19.89 14.87 23.08
N ALA A 427 20.37 14.22 22.01
CA ALA A 427 20.40 12.76 21.89
C ALA A 427 21.12 12.05 23.06
N THR A 428 22.17 12.67 23.61
CA THR A 428 22.89 12.15 24.81
C THR A 428 21.98 12.08 26.03
N SER A 429 21.12 13.08 26.25
CA SER A 429 20.18 13.08 27.38
C SER A 429 19.09 12.04 27.19
N ILE A 430 18.58 11.91 25.96
CA ILE A 430 17.61 10.86 25.58
C ILE A 430 18.21 9.46 25.82
N GLY A 431 19.47 9.23 25.41
CA GLY A 431 20.17 7.96 25.65
C GLY A 431 20.31 7.64 27.14
N ARG A 432 20.65 8.63 27.98
CA ARG A 432 20.76 8.42 29.44
C ARG A 432 19.43 8.06 30.09
N VAL A 433 18.33 8.68 29.65
CA VAL A 433 16.98 8.29 30.12
C VAL A 433 16.64 6.88 29.70
N GLN A 434 17.00 6.50 28.46
CA GLN A 434 16.77 5.15 27.97
C GLN A 434 17.57 4.11 28.76
N ASP A 435 18.88 4.37 28.97
CA ASP A 435 19.72 3.48 29.77
C ASP A 435 19.18 3.30 31.20
N TYR A 436 18.64 4.38 31.77
CA TYR A 436 18.01 4.31 33.09
C TYR A 436 16.69 3.51 33.06
N ALA A 437 15.83 3.77 32.06
CA ALA A 437 14.59 3.04 31.88
C ALA A 437 14.85 1.52 31.74
N ASP A 438 15.79 1.15 30.90
CA ASP A 438 16.18 -0.25 30.67
C ASP A 438 16.71 -0.91 31.96
N ASN A 439 17.56 -0.20 32.72
CA ASN A 439 18.14 -0.72 33.98
C ASN A 439 17.12 -0.88 35.11
N MET A 440 16.11 0.01 35.14
CA MET A 440 15.07 0.02 36.19
C MET A 440 13.79 -0.71 35.77
N ASN A 441 13.76 -1.24 34.52
CA ASN A 441 12.58 -1.89 33.92
C ASN A 441 11.34 -0.98 33.96
N LEU A 442 11.52 0.29 33.57
CA LEU A 442 10.49 1.32 33.47
C LEU A 442 10.18 1.59 32.00
N SER A 443 8.97 2.11 31.70
CA SER A 443 8.70 2.73 30.41
C SER A 443 9.58 3.99 30.26
N PHE A 444 9.85 4.40 29.00
CA PHE A 444 10.62 5.61 28.78
C PHE A 444 9.93 6.86 29.39
N TYR A 445 8.58 6.93 29.33
CA TYR A 445 7.83 8.00 29.95
C TYR A 445 7.91 7.99 31.47
N ASP A 446 7.85 6.82 32.12
CA ASP A 446 8.02 6.74 33.58
C ASP A 446 9.43 7.14 34.01
N ALA A 447 10.45 6.79 33.23
CA ALA A 447 11.81 7.26 33.48
C ALA A 447 11.94 8.78 33.32
N LEU A 448 11.19 9.40 32.36
CA LEU A 448 11.12 10.87 32.26
C LEU A 448 10.46 11.51 33.49
N ARG A 449 9.47 10.84 34.11
CA ARG A 449 8.79 11.38 35.32
C ARG A 449 9.70 11.42 36.56
N VAL A 450 10.70 10.54 36.58
CA VAL A 450 11.70 10.49 37.65
C VAL A 450 13.07 10.94 37.17
N VAL A 451 13.11 11.87 36.21
CA VAL A 451 14.33 12.28 35.50
C VAL A 451 15.45 12.80 36.42
N GLU A 452 15.13 13.28 37.62
CA GLU A 452 16.12 13.73 38.61
C GLU A 452 16.96 12.57 39.15
N GLU A 453 16.46 11.33 39.10
CA GLU A 453 17.15 10.12 39.49
C GLU A 453 18.11 9.61 38.40
N VAL A 454 17.97 10.11 37.14
CA VAL A 454 18.79 9.68 36.00
C VAL A 454 20.23 10.20 36.15
N PRO A 455 21.23 9.34 36.19
CA PRO A 455 22.63 9.74 36.39
C PRO A 455 23.10 10.72 35.31
N SER A 456 23.77 11.78 35.72
CA SER A 456 24.40 12.76 34.83
C SER A 456 23.47 13.51 33.87
N ILE A 457 22.17 13.54 34.09
CA ILE A 457 21.18 14.20 33.23
C ILE A 457 21.39 15.75 33.15
N GLY A 458 21.89 16.36 34.20
CA GLY A 458 22.28 17.75 34.24
C GLY A 458 21.13 18.73 33.93
N ARG A 459 21.42 19.75 33.12
CA ARG A 459 20.45 20.81 32.77
C ARG A 459 19.26 20.32 31.96
N ALA A 460 19.33 19.12 31.40
CA ALA A 460 18.21 18.55 30.64
C ALA A 460 17.04 18.16 31.56
N ALA A 461 17.28 17.90 32.85
CA ALA A 461 16.24 17.51 33.79
C ALA A 461 15.08 18.54 33.86
N SER A 462 15.37 19.82 33.98
CA SER A 462 14.35 20.86 34.01
C SER A 462 13.47 20.84 32.75
N LYS A 463 14.09 20.77 31.55
CA LYS A 463 13.36 20.72 30.27
C LYS A 463 12.51 19.48 30.12
N ILE A 464 12.98 18.35 30.64
CA ILE A 464 12.25 17.10 30.65
C ILE A 464 11.07 17.19 31.63
N ASN A 465 11.26 17.75 32.82
CA ASN A 465 10.16 18.00 33.76
C ASN A 465 9.09 18.93 33.19
N ASP A 466 9.51 19.99 32.46
CA ASP A 466 8.58 20.87 31.74
C ASP A 466 7.77 20.10 30.70
N PHE A 467 8.40 19.18 29.93
CA PHE A 467 7.73 18.32 28.98
C PHE A 467 6.78 17.33 29.66
N VAL A 468 7.19 16.70 30.75
CA VAL A 468 6.32 15.78 31.51
C VAL A 468 5.09 16.50 32.03
N SER A 469 5.29 17.68 32.65
CA SER A 469 4.19 18.51 33.15
C SER A 469 3.24 18.95 32.06
N PHE A 470 3.78 19.28 30.88
CA PHE A 470 3.01 19.63 29.70
C PHE A 470 2.14 18.45 29.22
N ILE A 471 2.70 17.24 29.08
CA ILE A 471 1.95 16.04 28.68
C ILE A 471 0.88 15.69 29.73
N GLN A 472 1.19 15.78 31.02
CA GLN A 472 0.21 15.53 32.09
C GLN A 472 -0.95 16.53 32.04
N GLY A 473 -0.67 17.81 31.75
CA GLY A 473 -1.69 18.83 31.56
C GLY A 473 -2.61 18.51 30.37
N LEU A 474 -2.04 18.07 29.25
CA LEU A 474 -2.82 17.66 28.08
C LEU A 474 -3.65 16.41 28.34
N LYS A 475 -3.13 15.40 29.05
CA LYS A 475 -3.89 14.21 29.45
C LYS A 475 -5.12 14.57 30.26
N SER A 476 -4.97 15.43 31.27
CA SER A 476 -6.10 15.88 32.10
C SER A 476 -7.15 16.66 31.32
N LYS A 477 -6.74 17.44 30.30
CA LYS A 477 -7.66 18.18 29.43
C LYS A 477 -8.36 17.25 28.45
N ALA A 478 -7.67 16.26 27.88
CA ALA A 478 -8.23 15.31 26.93
C ALA A 478 -9.37 14.45 27.51
N GLU A 479 -9.46 14.32 28.84
CA GLU A 479 -10.61 13.67 29.51
C GLU A 479 -11.94 14.45 29.32
N ALA A 480 -11.86 15.76 29.08
CA ALA A 480 -13.02 16.64 28.94
C ALA A 480 -13.17 17.25 27.53
N TYR A 481 -12.12 17.22 26.75
CA TYR A 481 -12.04 17.83 25.42
C TYR A 481 -12.43 16.83 24.33
N THR A 482 -12.96 17.36 23.23
CA THR A 482 -13.10 16.60 21.99
C THR A 482 -11.71 16.30 21.40
N VAL A 483 -11.66 15.36 20.43
CA VAL A 483 -10.39 15.05 19.71
C VAL A 483 -9.86 16.30 19.01
N ARG A 484 -10.76 17.11 18.42
CA ARG A 484 -10.40 18.38 17.77
C ARG A 484 -9.78 19.35 18.76
N GLU A 485 -10.47 19.64 19.86
CA GLU A 485 -9.97 20.55 20.90
C GLU A 485 -8.61 20.08 21.47
N THR A 486 -8.44 18.78 21.65
CA THR A 486 -7.17 18.21 22.10
C THR A 486 -6.05 18.44 21.09
N LEU A 487 -6.30 18.26 19.79
CA LEU A 487 -5.33 18.50 18.73
C LEU A 487 -4.99 20.02 18.61
N GLU A 488 -5.99 20.87 18.61
CA GLU A 488 -5.81 22.35 18.58
C GLU A 488 -4.99 22.82 19.78
N GLU A 489 -5.25 22.32 20.98
CA GLU A 489 -4.48 22.62 22.19
C GLU A 489 -3.01 22.15 22.07
N VAL A 490 -2.77 20.96 21.51
CA VAL A 490 -1.41 20.49 21.21
C VAL A 490 -0.71 21.44 20.26
N ILE A 491 -1.34 21.87 19.18
CA ILE A 491 -0.77 22.77 18.17
C ILE A 491 -0.44 24.13 18.80
N GLU A 492 -1.37 24.68 19.58
CA GLU A 492 -1.22 26.02 20.19
C GLU A 492 -0.10 26.04 21.25
N LEU A 493 -0.14 25.08 22.19
CA LEU A 493 0.79 25.05 23.31
C LEU A 493 2.20 24.61 22.88
N THR A 494 2.34 23.78 21.85
CA THR A 494 3.66 23.45 21.29
C THR A 494 4.23 24.57 20.44
N GLY A 495 3.38 25.43 19.86
CA GLY A 495 3.76 26.40 18.86
C GLY A 495 4.22 25.81 17.53
N TYR A 496 3.80 24.57 17.21
CA TYR A 496 4.25 23.83 16.04
C TYR A 496 4.00 24.61 14.73
N VAL A 497 2.80 25.15 14.56
CA VAL A 497 2.46 25.97 13.38
C VAL A 497 3.26 27.28 13.37
N LYS A 498 3.48 27.94 14.52
CA LYS A 498 4.28 29.15 14.61
C LYS A 498 5.74 28.95 14.19
N GLU A 499 6.31 27.75 14.48
CA GLU A 499 7.66 27.38 14.00
C GLU A 499 7.69 27.25 12.47
N LEU A 500 6.67 26.62 11.87
CA LEU A 500 6.53 26.52 10.42
C LEU A 500 6.33 27.90 9.74
N GLU A 501 5.48 28.76 10.29
CA GLU A 501 5.26 30.11 9.77
C GLU A 501 6.56 30.94 9.76
N ALA A 502 7.43 30.73 10.75
CA ALA A 502 8.72 31.39 10.83
C ALA A 502 9.70 30.98 9.74
N GLU A 503 9.56 29.79 9.14
CA GLU A 503 10.39 29.32 8.02
C GLU A 503 10.13 30.12 6.73
N LYS A 504 8.94 30.65 6.51
CA LYS A 504 8.53 31.46 5.34
C LYS A 504 8.83 30.80 3.99
N THR A 505 8.68 29.49 3.89
CA THR A 505 8.89 28.70 2.67
C THR A 505 7.55 28.14 2.15
N GLU A 506 7.45 27.90 0.84
CA GLU A 506 6.28 27.22 0.25
C GLU A 506 6.09 25.82 0.84
N GLU A 507 7.19 25.13 1.17
CA GLU A 507 7.14 23.83 1.82
C GLU A 507 6.52 23.89 3.22
N ALA A 508 6.87 24.92 4.02
CA ALA A 508 6.26 25.13 5.34
C ALA A 508 4.77 25.45 5.22
N GLN A 509 4.38 26.25 4.21
CA GLN A 509 2.96 26.54 3.96
C GLN A 509 2.18 25.27 3.60
N ALA A 510 2.72 24.41 2.75
CA ALA A 510 2.10 23.12 2.41
C ALA A 510 1.96 22.20 3.65
N ARG A 511 2.92 22.28 4.60
CA ARG A 511 2.81 21.52 5.86
C ARG A 511 1.70 22.08 6.77
N ILE A 512 1.50 23.40 6.79
CA ILE A 512 0.40 24.04 7.53
C ILE A 512 -0.94 23.60 6.96
N GLU A 513 -1.10 23.59 5.62
CA GLU A 513 -2.30 23.08 4.95
C GLU A 513 -2.59 21.60 5.30
N ASN A 514 -1.54 20.77 5.43
CA ASN A 514 -1.71 19.39 5.90
C ASN A 514 -2.21 19.32 7.35
N ILE A 515 -1.76 20.23 8.21
CA ILE A 515 -2.23 20.31 9.61
C ILE A 515 -3.70 20.74 9.65
N ASP A 516 -4.12 21.69 8.84
CA ASP A 516 -5.51 22.13 8.72
C ASP A 516 -6.40 20.98 8.22
N GLU A 517 -5.90 20.16 7.29
CA GLU A 517 -6.59 18.96 6.84
C GLU A 517 -6.72 17.91 7.96
N LEU A 518 -5.71 17.75 8.81
CA LEU A 518 -5.82 16.86 9.97
C LEU A 518 -6.88 17.35 10.96
N ILE A 519 -6.99 18.68 11.21
CA ILE A 519 -8.04 19.26 12.06
C ILE A 519 -9.42 18.97 11.43
N SER A 520 -9.59 19.21 10.13
CA SER A 520 -10.83 18.90 9.41
C SER A 520 -11.22 17.44 9.54
N LYS A 521 -10.23 16.53 9.51
CA LYS A 521 -10.46 15.09 9.73
C LYS A 521 -10.97 14.77 11.13
N THR A 522 -10.50 15.48 12.19
CA THR A 522 -11.03 15.26 13.54
C THR A 522 -12.48 15.70 13.68
N GLU A 523 -12.91 16.75 12.96
CA GLU A 523 -14.28 17.22 12.93
C GLU A 523 -15.21 16.20 12.23
N SER A 524 -14.82 15.77 11.03
CA SER A 524 -15.57 14.75 10.28
C SER A 524 -15.67 13.43 11.04
N PHE A 525 -14.63 13.06 11.79
CA PHE A 525 -14.68 11.89 12.68
C PHE A 525 -15.72 12.07 13.79
N GLN A 526 -15.75 13.24 14.43
CA GLN A 526 -16.70 13.51 15.51
C GLN A 526 -18.15 13.45 15.01
N GLU A 527 -18.44 14.10 13.87
CA GLU A 527 -19.76 14.06 13.23
C GLU A 527 -20.18 12.62 12.91
N ALA A 528 -19.31 11.81 12.32
CA ALA A 528 -19.59 10.42 12.00
C ALA A 528 -19.86 9.55 13.24
N MET A 529 -19.15 9.80 14.35
CA MET A 529 -19.37 9.08 15.61
C MET A 529 -20.67 9.50 16.28
N GLU A 530 -21.03 10.78 16.22
CA GLU A 530 -22.31 11.30 16.73
C GLU A 530 -23.49 10.72 15.94
N GLU A 531 -23.41 10.68 14.60
CA GLU A 531 -24.41 10.05 13.75
C GLU A 531 -24.57 8.55 14.05
N ALA A 532 -23.46 7.87 14.34
CA ALA A 532 -23.45 6.47 14.73
C ALA A 532 -23.88 6.21 16.18
N GLY A 533 -24.16 7.26 16.97
CA GLY A 533 -24.48 7.17 18.39
C GLY A 533 -23.36 6.55 19.24
N GLN A 534 -22.10 6.73 18.82
CA GLN A 534 -20.92 6.21 19.49
C GLN A 534 -20.07 7.34 20.10
N PRO A 535 -19.32 7.07 21.18
CA PRO A 535 -18.46 8.09 21.76
C PRO A 535 -17.24 8.37 20.87
N ALA A 536 -17.02 9.63 20.50
CA ALA A 536 -15.87 10.08 19.73
C ALA A 536 -14.64 10.20 20.65
N THR A 537 -14.03 9.07 21.03
CA THR A 537 -12.85 9.04 21.89
C THR A 537 -11.55 9.21 21.12
N LEU A 538 -10.48 9.67 21.80
CA LEU A 538 -9.14 9.79 21.21
C LEU A 538 -8.61 8.44 20.72
N SER A 539 -8.79 7.38 21.49
CA SER A 539 -8.40 6.02 21.08
C SER A 539 -9.12 5.57 19.80
N ALA A 540 -10.42 5.86 19.66
CA ALA A 540 -11.19 5.50 18.48
C ALA A 540 -10.73 6.30 17.24
N PHE A 541 -10.35 7.56 17.39
CA PHE A 541 -9.77 8.36 16.32
C PHE A 541 -8.43 7.80 15.85
N LEU A 542 -7.54 7.47 16.79
CA LEU A 542 -6.24 6.87 16.47
C LEU A 542 -6.37 5.49 15.81
N GLU A 543 -7.38 4.72 16.21
CA GLU A 543 -7.73 3.45 15.56
C GLU A 543 -8.19 3.68 14.10
N GLU A 544 -9.11 4.62 13.88
CA GLU A 544 -9.59 4.92 12.52
C GLU A 544 -8.43 5.30 11.60
N ILE A 545 -7.54 6.21 12.06
CA ILE A 545 -6.36 6.63 11.27
C ILE A 545 -5.44 5.44 10.95
N ALA A 546 -5.19 4.57 11.92
CA ALA A 546 -4.32 3.41 11.72
C ALA A 546 -4.86 2.43 10.67
N LEU A 547 -6.18 2.39 10.49
CA LEU A 547 -6.87 1.47 9.58
C LEU A 547 -7.22 2.06 8.20
N VAL A 548 -6.83 3.33 7.91
CA VAL A 548 -7.08 3.98 6.60
C VAL A 548 -6.17 3.39 5.51
N ALA A 549 -6.75 3.05 4.37
CA ALA A 549 -6.03 2.66 3.17
C ALA A 549 -5.95 3.83 2.15
N ASP A 550 -4.87 3.87 1.34
CA ASP A 550 -4.65 4.95 0.34
C ASP A 550 -5.82 5.09 -0.66
N ILE A 551 -6.49 3.98 -0.98
CA ILE A 551 -7.61 3.96 -1.91
C ILE A 551 -8.84 4.71 -1.37
N ASP A 552 -8.98 4.80 -0.03
CA ASP A 552 -10.10 5.47 0.61
C ASP A 552 -10.05 7.00 0.40
N SER A 553 -8.90 7.54 -0.03
CA SER A 553 -8.69 8.98 -0.31
C SER A 553 -9.12 9.43 -1.71
N VAL A 554 -9.60 8.52 -2.57
CA VAL A 554 -9.98 8.85 -3.96
C VAL A 554 -11.37 9.47 -3.98
N ASP A 555 -11.46 10.73 -4.40
CA ASP A 555 -12.72 11.44 -4.61
C ASP A 555 -13.31 11.08 -5.99
N PRO A 556 -14.48 10.42 -6.07
CA PRO A 556 -15.07 9.99 -7.33
C PRO A 556 -15.67 11.13 -8.16
N ASP A 557 -15.89 12.31 -7.58
CA ASP A 557 -16.53 13.43 -8.26
C ASP A 557 -15.55 14.34 -9.01
N GLN A 558 -14.25 14.24 -8.71
CA GLN A 558 -13.22 15.04 -9.40
C GLN A 558 -12.81 14.43 -10.75
N ASP A 559 -12.66 15.28 -11.78
CA ASP A 559 -12.31 14.87 -13.15
C ASP A 559 -10.80 14.79 -13.35
N TYR A 560 -10.18 13.68 -12.91
CA TYR A 560 -8.77 13.37 -13.10
C TYR A 560 -8.53 11.91 -13.52
N VAL A 561 -7.43 11.67 -14.24
CA VAL A 561 -6.97 10.32 -14.58
C VAL A 561 -6.37 9.65 -13.34
N LEU A 562 -6.72 8.39 -13.09
CA LEU A 562 -6.12 7.62 -12.01
C LEU A 562 -4.90 6.84 -12.50
N LEU A 563 -3.78 7.01 -11.79
CA LEU A 563 -2.56 6.23 -11.98
C LEU A 563 -2.38 5.32 -10.77
N MET A 564 -2.30 3.99 -10.98
CA MET A 564 -2.16 3.06 -9.87
C MET A 564 -1.53 1.75 -10.26
N THR A 565 -1.08 0.98 -9.26
CA THR A 565 -0.66 -0.38 -9.52
C THR A 565 -1.87 -1.28 -9.83
N LEU A 566 -1.63 -2.37 -10.55
CA LEU A 566 -2.64 -3.40 -10.81
C LEU A 566 -3.25 -3.95 -9.50
N HIS A 567 -2.45 -4.07 -8.43
CA HIS A 567 -2.94 -4.49 -7.12
C HIS A 567 -3.91 -3.47 -6.51
N SER A 568 -3.61 -2.18 -6.62
CA SER A 568 -4.47 -1.11 -6.10
C SER A 568 -5.78 -0.97 -6.89
N ALA A 569 -5.84 -1.50 -8.11
CA ALA A 569 -7.03 -1.48 -8.96
C ALA A 569 -8.07 -2.55 -8.59
N LYS A 570 -7.71 -3.52 -7.71
CA LYS A 570 -8.66 -4.53 -7.24
C LYS A 570 -9.83 -3.86 -6.51
N GLY A 571 -11.05 -4.31 -6.83
CA GLY A 571 -12.30 -3.72 -6.31
C GLY A 571 -12.82 -2.51 -7.08
N LEU A 572 -12.01 -1.89 -7.95
CA LEU A 572 -12.41 -0.74 -8.76
C LEU A 572 -12.87 -1.17 -10.16
N GLU A 573 -13.46 -0.21 -10.90
CA GLU A 573 -13.87 -0.40 -12.29
C GLU A 573 -13.86 0.95 -13.03
N PHE A 574 -13.49 0.93 -14.31
CA PHE A 574 -13.33 2.13 -15.11
C PHE A 574 -13.85 1.89 -16.53
N PRO A 575 -14.53 2.87 -17.15
CA PRO A 575 -14.89 2.79 -18.56
C PRO A 575 -13.72 2.49 -19.48
N ASN A 576 -12.54 3.13 -19.26
CA ASN A 576 -11.36 3.00 -20.10
C ASN A 576 -10.13 2.64 -19.24
N VAL A 577 -9.49 1.52 -19.56
CA VAL A 577 -8.31 1.03 -18.82
C VAL A 577 -7.13 0.90 -19.77
N PHE A 578 -6.00 1.48 -19.36
CA PHE A 578 -4.70 1.31 -20.00
C PHE A 578 -3.82 0.46 -19.08
N ILE A 579 -3.41 -0.75 -19.52
CA ILE A 579 -2.42 -1.56 -18.82
C ILE A 579 -1.09 -1.39 -19.53
N VAL A 580 -0.12 -0.81 -18.86
CA VAL A 580 1.15 -0.39 -19.45
C VAL A 580 2.32 -1.25 -18.99
N GLY A 581 3.38 -1.30 -19.81
CA GLY A 581 4.56 -2.11 -19.51
C GLY A 581 4.31 -3.61 -19.62
N MET A 582 3.49 -4.05 -20.57
CA MET A 582 3.19 -5.46 -20.84
C MET A 582 4.39 -6.18 -21.48
N GLU A 583 5.42 -6.42 -20.66
CA GLU A 583 6.73 -6.95 -21.09
C GLU A 583 7.20 -8.06 -20.14
N ASP A 584 7.67 -9.21 -20.66
CA ASP A 584 8.36 -10.22 -19.84
C ASP A 584 9.59 -9.58 -19.18
N GLY A 585 9.64 -9.56 -17.86
CA GLY A 585 10.65 -8.85 -17.05
C GLY A 585 10.13 -7.61 -16.33
N VAL A 586 9.01 -7.04 -16.80
CA VAL A 586 8.27 -5.96 -16.14
C VAL A 586 6.95 -6.53 -15.59
N PHE A 587 6.13 -7.11 -16.48
CA PHE A 587 4.87 -7.77 -16.14
C PHE A 587 4.63 -8.97 -17.08
N PRO A 588 4.88 -10.22 -16.60
CA PRO A 588 5.37 -10.59 -15.27
C PRO A 588 6.81 -10.18 -15.02
N GLY A 589 7.15 -9.99 -13.73
CA GLY A 589 8.51 -9.64 -13.30
C GLY A 589 9.50 -10.80 -13.45
N TYR A 590 10.81 -10.49 -13.59
CA TYR A 590 11.83 -11.53 -13.68
C TYR A 590 11.89 -12.45 -12.45
N ALA A 591 11.59 -11.94 -11.26
CA ALA A 591 11.55 -12.76 -10.06
C ALA A 591 10.56 -13.91 -10.19
N SER A 592 9.35 -13.64 -10.66
CA SER A 592 8.32 -14.67 -10.90
C SER A 592 8.65 -15.58 -12.08
N ILE A 593 9.33 -15.07 -13.13
CA ILE A 593 9.73 -15.87 -14.29
C ILE A 593 10.79 -16.91 -13.93
N TRP A 594 11.71 -16.57 -13.02
CA TRP A 594 12.89 -17.39 -12.69
C TRP A 594 12.80 -18.08 -11.31
N SER A 595 11.69 -17.91 -10.57
CA SER A 595 11.51 -18.51 -9.25
C SER A 595 11.59 -20.05 -9.28
N GLY A 596 11.24 -20.68 -10.42
CA GLY A 596 11.11 -22.13 -10.53
C GLY A 596 9.79 -22.67 -9.94
N ASP A 597 8.98 -21.82 -9.30
CA ASP A 597 7.64 -22.14 -8.80
C ASP A 597 6.58 -21.68 -9.81
N PRO A 598 5.84 -22.62 -10.46
CA PRO A 598 4.78 -22.27 -11.39
C PRO A 598 3.70 -21.36 -10.78
N SER A 599 3.46 -21.45 -9.48
CA SER A 599 2.44 -20.69 -8.77
C SER A 599 2.71 -19.19 -8.80
N ASP A 600 3.99 -18.76 -8.90
CA ASP A 600 4.35 -17.34 -8.99
C ASP A 600 3.91 -16.71 -10.33
N ILE A 601 3.99 -17.47 -11.43
CA ILE A 601 3.47 -17.03 -12.73
C ILE A 601 1.95 -17.07 -12.74
N GLU A 602 1.34 -18.05 -12.07
CA GLU A 602 -0.11 -18.10 -11.94
C GLU A 602 -0.67 -16.89 -11.15
N GLU A 603 0.03 -16.43 -10.10
CA GLU A 603 -0.35 -15.21 -9.38
C GLU A 603 -0.21 -13.96 -10.26
N GLU A 604 0.88 -13.80 -11.00
CA GLU A 604 1.03 -12.69 -11.96
C GLU A 604 -0.06 -12.75 -13.05
N ARG A 605 -0.48 -13.94 -13.47
CA ARG A 605 -1.58 -14.09 -14.42
C ARG A 605 -2.94 -13.71 -13.81
N ARG A 606 -3.20 -14.06 -12.55
CA ARG A 606 -4.38 -13.56 -11.81
C ARG A 606 -4.36 -12.03 -11.71
N LEU A 607 -3.18 -11.45 -11.50
CA LEU A 607 -3.02 -9.99 -11.49
C LEU A 607 -3.34 -9.38 -12.87
N CYS A 608 -2.94 -10.04 -13.97
CA CYS A 608 -3.30 -9.62 -15.32
C CYS A 608 -4.82 -9.73 -15.53
N TYR A 609 -5.43 -10.85 -15.14
CA TYR A 609 -6.87 -11.04 -15.16
C TYR A 609 -7.62 -9.97 -14.35
N VAL A 610 -7.11 -9.61 -13.16
CA VAL A 610 -7.66 -8.50 -12.37
C VAL A 610 -7.60 -7.21 -13.18
N GLY A 611 -6.45 -6.87 -13.78
CA GLY A 611 -6.30 -5.65 -14.58
C GLY A 611 -7.27 -5.59 -15.76
N ILE A 612 -7.36 -6.66 -16.55
CA ILE A 612 -8.29 -6.77 -17.70
C ILE A 612 -9.74 -6.56 -17.25
N THR A 613 -10.14 -7.23 -16.17
CA THR A 613 -11.53 -7.17 -15.64
C THR A 613 -11.88 -5.87 -14.94
N ARG A 614 -10.95 -4.88 -14.85
CA ARG A 614 -11.29 -3.51 -14.41
C ARG A 614 -11.94 -2.70 -15.50
N ALA A 615 -11.70 -3.07 -16.77
CA ALA A 615 -12.26 -2.35 -17.92
C ALA A 615 -13.75 -2.69 -18.13
N MET A 616 -14.54 -1.63 -18.32
CA MET A 616 -15.96 -1.75 -18.65
C MET A 616 -16.18 -1.72 -20.14
N LYS A 617 -15.62 -0.73 -20.86
CA LYS A 617 -15.87 -0.44 -22.28
C LYS A 617 -14.66 -0.65 -23.16
N GLU A 618 -13.50 -0.09 -22.77
CA GLU A 618 -12.29 -0.12 -23.57
C GLU A 618 -11.09 -0.60 -22.76
N LEU A 619 -10.28 -1.44 -23.38
CA LEU A 619 -9.04 -1.96 -22.83
C LEU A 619 -7.90 -1.73 -23.82
N THR A 620 -6.86 -1.03 -23.38
CA THR A 620 -5.62 -0.82 -24.13
C THR A 620 -4.44 -1.42 -23.39
N LEU A 621 -3.72 -2.33 -24.04
CA LEU A 621 -2.48 -2.94 -23.54
C LEU A 621 -1.31 -2.30 -24.28
N THR A 622 -0.28 -1.86 -23.56
CA THR A 622 0.90 -1.25 -24.18
C THR A 622 2.21 -1.87 -23.68
N CYS A 623 3.23 -1.85 -24.53
CA CYS A 623 4.58 -2.27 -24.17
C CYS A 623 5.64 -1.49 -24.95
N ALA A 624 6.87 -1.49 -24.45
CA ALA A 624 8.03 -0.90 -25.10
C ALA A 624 9.08 -1.98 -25.44
N LYS A 625 9.76 -1.85 -26.59
CA LYS A 625 10.88 -2.75 -26.97
C LYS A 625 12.09 -2.58 -26.08
N GLN A 626 12.31 -1.36 -25.59
CA GLN A 626 13.38 -1.03 -24.64
C GLN A 626 12.85 -0.11 -23.53
N ARG A 627 13.31 -0.35 -22.33
CA ARG A 627 12.92 0.43 -21.14
C ARG A 627 14.14 0.66 -20.25
N MET A 628 14.28 1.87 -19.73
CA MET A 628 15.30 2.15 -18.71
C MET A 628 14.76 1.75 -17.34
N ILE A 629 15.41 0.77 -16.70
CA ILE A 629 15.08 0.28 -15.35
C ILE A 629 16.35 0.35 -14.51
N ARG A 630 16.31 1.07 -13.39
CA ARG A 630 17.43 1.27 -12.45
C ARG A 630 18.71 1.80 -13.11
N GLY A 631 18.56 2.66 -14.14
CA GLY A 631 19.71 3.26 -14.86
C GLY A 631 20.28 2.40 -16.00
N GLU A 632 19.72 1.20 -16.23
CA GLU A 632 20.15 0.30 -17.32
C GLU A 632 19.03 0.18 -18.37
N THR A 633 19.40 0.18 -19.65
CA THR A 633 18.45 -0.06 -20.73
C THR A 633 18.26 -1.56 -20.92
N GLN A 634 17.04 -2.02 -20.69
CA GLN A 634 16.64 -3.41 -20.87
C GLN A 634 15.81 -3.57 -22.15
N TYR A 635 16.00 -4.69 -22.83
CA TYR A 635 15.25 -5.09 -24.04
C TYR A 635 14.36 -6.27 -23.67
N ASN A 636 13.07 -6.00 -23.54
CA ASN A 636 12.11 -7.00 -23.10
C ASN A 636 11.26 -7.53 -24.26
N ARG A 637 10.83 -8.78 -24.15
CA ARG A 637 9.84 -9.36 -25.05
C ARG A 637 8.43 -8.91 -24.64
N VAL A 638 7.52 -8.88 -25.60
CA VAL A 638 6.09 -8.71 -25.30
C VAL A 638 5.66 -9.74 -24.25
N SER A 639 4.92 -9.29 -23.26
CA SER A 639 4.41 -10.12 -22.16
C SER A 639 3.75 -11.41 -22.69
N ARG A 640 3.98 -12.51 -21.99
CA ARG A 640 3.29 -13.78 -22.27
C ARG A 640 1.78 -13.63 -22.17
N PHE A 641 1.29 -12.80 -21.26
CA PHE A 641 -0.14 -12.58 -21.09
C PHE A 641 -0.81 -11.94 -22.30
N VAL A 642 -0.12 -11.06 -23.03
CA VAL A 642 -0.62 -10.53 -24.30
C VAL A 642 -0.69 -11.61 -25.37
N ARG A 643 0.26 -12.56 -25.36
CA ARG A 643 0.31 -13.68 -26.32
C ARG A 643 -0.72 -14.77 -26.02
N GLU A 644 -1.22 -14.84 -24.78
CA GLU A 644 -2.30 -15.73 -24.34
C GLU A 644 -3.68 -15.23 -24.82
N VAL A 645 -3.82 -13.94 -25.18
CA VAL A 645 -5.05 -13.43 -25.78
C VAL A 645 -5.11 -13.82 -27.27
N PRO A 646 -6.19 -14.46 -27.75
CA PRO A 646 -6.39 -14.81 -29.15
C PRO A 646 -6.33 -13.59 -30.08
N ARG A 647 -5.74 -13.76 -31.26
CA ARG A 647 -5.54 -12.65 -32.22
C ARG A 647 -6.83 -12.01 -32.70
N GLU A 648 -7.90 -12.78 -32.79
CA GLU A 648 -9.24 -12.33 -33.19
C GLU A 648 -9.84 -11.34 -32.18
N LEU A 649 -9.42 -11.38 -30.92
CA LEU A 649 -9.86 -10.44 -29.86
C LEU A 649 -8.98 -9.20 -29.76
N VAL A 650 -7.86 -9.15 -30.49
CA VAL A 650 -6.89 -8.05 -30.40
C VAL A 650 -6.89 -7.19 -31.65
N ASP A 651 -6.97 -5.89 -31.46
CA ASP A 651 -6.67 -4.87 -32.48
C ASP A 651 -5.20 -4.45 -32.36
N LEU A 652 -4.38 -4.85 -33.34
CA LEU A 652 -2.96 -4.51 -33.40
C LEU A 652 -2.69 -3.09 -33.92
N GLY A 653 -3.73 -2.37 -34.39
CA GLY A 653 -3.58 -1.09 -35.08
C GLY A 653 -2.71 -1.21 -36.35
N HIS A 654 -2.35 -0.08 -36.93
CA HIS A 654 -1.29 -0.05 -37.91
C HIS A 654 0.07 -0.08 -37.24
N THR A 655 0.42 -1.21 -36.63
CA THR A 655 1.83 -1.48 -36.29
C THR A 655 2.62 -1.27 -37.56
N ILE A 656 3.73 -0.50 -37.47
CA ILE A 656 4.69 -0.36 -38.56
C ILE A 656 4.96 -1.77 -39.05
N GLN A 657 4.42 -2.10 -40.24
CA GLN A 657 4.63 -3.41 -40.84
C GLN A 657 6.13 -3.58 -40.94
N GLU A 658 6.68 -4.50 -40.15
CA GLU A 658 8.00 -5.04 -40.49
C GLU A 658 7.88 -5.52 -41.92
N LYS A 659 8.46 -4.79 -42.87
CA LYS A 659 8.61 -5.27 -44.23
C LYS A 659 9.28 -6.63 -44.08
N LYS A 660 8.53 -7.71 -44.32
CA LYS A 660 9.16 -9.02 -44.46
C LYS A 660 10.28 -8.83 -45.47
N PRO A 661 11.53 -9.15 -45.14
CA PRO A 661 12.60 -9.07 -46.10
C PRO A 661 12.20 -9.94 -47.30
N ARG A 662 12.17 -9.37 -48.49
CA ARG A 662 11.99 -10.15 -49.70
C ARG A 662 13.13 -11.14 -49.76
N VAL A 663 12.90 -12.34 -50.30
CA VAL A 663 13.86 -13.42 -50.41
C VAL A 663 15.12 -12.98 -51.16
N ASP A 664 15.06 -11.92 -51.92
CA ASP A 664 16.16 -11.29 -52.66
C ASP A 664 17.10 -10.41 -51.80
N ASP A 665 16.76 -10.13 -50.52
CA ASP A 665 17.55 -9.32 -49.60
C ASP A 665 18.45 -10.16 -48.65
N ILE A 666 18.64 -11.45 -48.91
CA ILE A 666 19.56 -12.31 -48.15
C ILE A 666 20.97 -11.98 -48.54
N VAL A 667 21.46 -10.92 -47.95
CA VAL A 667 22.87 -10.52 -48.03
C VAL A 667 23.69 -11.49 -47.17
N SER A 668 24.78 -12.02 -47.76
CA SER A 668 25.68 -12.94 -47.05
C SER A 668 26.20 -12.31 -45.74
N PRO A 669 26.53 -13.08 -44.71
CA PRO A 669 27.01 -12.53 -43.41
C PRO A 669 28.17 -11.53 -43.50
N LYS A 670 29.00 -11.65 -44.52
CA LYS A 670 30.12 -10.72 -44.79
C LYS A 670 29.66 -9.35 -45.30
N SER A 671 28.55 -9.28 -46.06
CA SER A 671 28.02 -8.02 -46.57
C SER A 671 27.09 -7.31 -45.54
N ALA A 672 26.46 -8.07 -44.68
CA ALA A 672 25.71 -7.49 -43.53
C ALA A 672 26.64 -6.76 -42.55
N TYR A 673 27.81 -7.32 -42.26
CA TYR A 673 28.83 -6.66 -41.44
C TYR A 673 29.40 -5.39 -42.10
N ALA A 674 29.61 -5.43 -43.43
CA ALA A 674 30.09 -4.27 -44.21
C ALA A 674 29.00 -3.15 -44.27
N GLN A 675 27.72 -3.49 -44.46
CA GLN A 675 26.63 -2.54 -44.44
C GLN A 675 26.37 -1.97 -43.05
N MET A 676 26.50 -2.78 -41.99
CA MET A 676 26.43 -2.31 -40.62
C MET A 676 27.55 -1.32 -40.29
N LYS A 677 28.77 -1.57 -40.83
CA LYS A 677 29.91 -0.65 -40.72
C LYS A 677 29.73 0.64 -41.54
N MET A 678 29.15 0.57 -42.73
CA MET A 678 28.83 1.75 -43.55
C MET A 678 27.65 2.56 -42.94
N ASN A 679 26.59 1.95 -42.43
CA ASN A 679 25.51 2.64 -41.76
C ASN A 679 25.97 3.25 -40.42
N PHE A 680 26.93 2.63 -39.74
CA PHE A 680 27.57 3.22 -38.56
C PHE A 680 28.40 4.44 -38.90
N GLN A 681 29.10 4.41 -40.07
CA GLN A 681 29.87 5.55 -40.54
C GLN A 681 29.01 6.67 -41.13
N ALA A 682 27.87 6.36 -41.76
CA ALA A 682 26.95 7.38 -42.30
C ALA A 682 26.14 8.11 -41.24
N LYS A 683 25.78 7.45 -40.12
CA LYS A 683 25.15 8.10 -38.96
C LYS A 683 26.11 8.89 -38.08
N THR A 684 27.41 8.70 -38.21
CA THR A 684 28.43 9.47 -37.50
C THR A 684 28.80 10.81 -38.15
N SER A 685 28.20 11.16 -39.31
CA SER A 685 28.43 12.46 -39.97
C SER A 685 27.47 13.57 -39.51
N LEU A 686 26.48 13.31 -38.63
CA LEU A 686 25.69 14.33 -37.95
C LEU A 686 26.37 14.66 -36.62
N GLN A 687 27.23 15.68 -36.69
CA GLN A 687 27.80 16.48 -35.59
C GLN A 687 27.90 15.76 -34.24
N LYS A 688 28.92 14.90 -34.09
CA LYS A 688 29.57 14.70 -32.82
C LYS A 688 30.14 16.05 -32.38
N LYS A 689 29.52 16.71 -31.43
CA LYS A 689 30.26 17.50 -30.48
C LYS A 689 31.06 16.48 -29.68
N ASP A 690 32.26 16.18 -30.12
CA ASP A 690 33.25 15.41 -29.37
C ASP A 690 33.49 16.18 -28.06
N PHE A 691 33.01 15.67 -26.96
CA PHE A 691 33.62 15.93 -25.66
C PHE A 691 34.86 15.08 -25.55
N THR A 692 35.84 15.36 -26.39
CA THR A 692 37.21 14.95 -26.11
C THR A 692 37.72 15.87 -25.01
N VAL A 693 37.91 15.32 -23.82
CA VAL A 693 38.70 15.93 -22.77
C VAL A 693 40.12 15.93 -23.32
N THR A 694 40.49 16.99 -24.04
CA THR A 694 41.89 17.27 -24.38
C THR A 694 42.53 17.76 -23.10
N LYS A 695 43.46 16.98 -22.55
CA LYS A 695 44.35 17.39 -21.47
C LYS A 695 44.83 18.80 -21.81
N ALA A 696 44.52 19.78 -20.96
CA ALA A 696 44.99 21.13 -21.14
C ALA A 696 46.52 21.08 -21.24
N ALA A 697 47.10 21.49 -22.36
CA ALA A 697 48.52 21.38 -22.60
C ALA A 697 49.32 22.18 -21.59
N LYS A 698 48.72 23.18 -20.93
CA LYS A 698 49.29 23.97 -19.84
C LYS A 698 48.16 24.74 -19.14
N LEU A 699 48.13 24.72 -17.81
CA LEU A 699 47.22 25.57 -17.03
C LEU A 699 47.81 26.99 -17.05
N ASP A 700 46.93 27.99 -17.18
CA ASP A 700 47.27 29.44 -17.12
C ASP A 700 47.31 30.00 -15.67
N TYR A 701 47.17 29.11 -14.68
CA TYR A 701 47.26 29.40 -13.25
C TYR A 701 48.05 28.31 -12.51
N GLY A 702 48.63 28.66 -11.37
CA GLY A 702 49.42 27.80 -10.50
C GLY A 702 48.92 27.79 -9.06
N VAL A 703 49.58 27.04 -8.20
CA VAL A 703 49.32 27.03 -6.77
C VAL A 703 49.65 28.41 -6.20
N GLY A 704 48.71 28.94 -5.43
CA GLY A 704 48.76 30.32 -4.86
C GLY A 704 48.04 31.37 -5.71
N ASP A 705 47.70 31.09 -6.95
CA ASP A 705 46.98 32.03 -7.81
C ASP A 705 45.52 32.15 -7.42
N THR A 706 44.99 33.36 -7.61
CA THR A 706 43.55 33.63 -7.42
C THR A 706 42.81 33.32 -8.72
N VAL A 707 41.77 32.49 -8.62
CA VAL A 707 40.96 32.05 -9.74
C VAL A 707 39.46 32.28 -9.51
N ARG A 708 38.71 32.44 -10.61
CA ARG A 708 37.23 32.57 -10.56
C ARG A 708 36.57 31.40 -11.23
N HIS A 709 35.64 30.77 -10.50
CA HIS A 709 34.71 29.76 -10.99
C HIS A 709 33.31 30.35 -11.18
N VAL A 710 32.62 29.97 -12.26
CA VAL A 710 31.30 30.54 -12.61
C VAL A 710 30.29 30.36 -11.49
N LYS A 711 30.27 29.22 -10.79
CA LYS A 711 29.31 28.89 -9.74
C LYS A 711 29.80 29.16 -8.32
N PHE A 712 31.11 29.03 -8.05
CA PHE A 712 31.67 29.11 -6.69
C PHE A 712 32.32 30.47 -6.37
N GLY A 713 32.46 31.35 -7.35
CA GLY A 713 33.03 32.67 -7.14
C GLY A 713 34.58 32.66 -7.18
N VAL A 714 35.19 33.54 -6.41
CA VAL A 714 36.63 33.76 -6.31
C VAL A 714 37.21 32.83 -5.25
N GLY A 715 38.42 32.29 -5.50
CA GLY A 715 39.13 31.42 -4.57
C GLY A 715 40.62 31.31 -4.91
N ILE A 716 41.40 30.77 -4.00
CA ILE A 716 42.88 30.61 -4.13
C ILE A 716 43.19 29.13 -4.42
N VAL A 717 43.99 28.87 -5.43
CA VAL A 717 44.46 27.52 -5.76
C VAL A 717 45.40 27.01 -4.66
N LYS A 718 45.02 25.95 -3.96
CA LYS A 718 45.82 25.37 -2.88
C LYS A 718 46.70 24.21 -3.35
N ASN A 719 46.29 23.46 -4.34
CA ASN A 719 47.04 22.31 -4.86
C ASN A 719 46.64 21.99 -6.31
N ILE A 720 47.58 21.47 -7.08
CA ILE A 720 47.38 20.96 -8.44
C ILE A 720 48.09 19.63 -8.52
N VAL A 721 47.33 18.55 -8.85
CA VAL A 721 47.89 17.20 -9.05
C VAL A 721 47.66 16.81 -10.49
N GLU A 722 48.75 16.40 -11.15
CA GLU A 722 48.66 15.90 -12.51
C GLU A 722 48.12 14.45 -12.53
N GLY A 723 46.94 14.26 -13.12
CA GLY A 723 46.36 12.97 -13.35
C GLY A 723 46.57 12.48 -14.77
N GLY A 724 46.39 11.18 -15.03
CA GLY A 724 46.65 10.56 -16.36
C GLY A 724 45.79 11.14 -17.50
N ARG A 725 44.64 11.76 -17.20
CA ARG A 725 43.72 12.32 -18.21
C ARG A 725 43.44 13.82 -18.06
N ASP A 726 43.61 14.43 -16.87
CA ASP A 726 43.39 15.85 -16.59
C ASP A 726 44.12 16.23 -15.29
N TYR A 727 44.22 17.56 -14.99
CA TYR A 727 44.75 18.06 -13.73
C TYR A 727 43.64 18.13 -12.69
N GLU A 728 43.84 17.56 -11.49
CA GLU A 728 42.99 17.76 -10.32
C GLU A 728 43.45 19.02 -9.59
N VAL A 729 42.59 20.02 -9.51
CA VAL A 729 42.83 21.32 -8.89
C VAL A 729 42.02 21.45 -7.62
N THR A 730 42.69 21.77 -6.50
CA THR A 730 42.07 22.07 -5.23
C THR A 730 42.05 23.59 -5.05
N VAL A 731 40.86 24.20 -4.93
CA VAL A 731 40.66 25.63 -4.78
C VAL A 731 39.91 25.89 -3.48
N ASP A 732 40.38 26.88 -2.71
CA ASP A 732 39.72 27.38 -1.51
C ASP A 732 38.95 28.65 -1.89
N PHE A 733 37.64 28.50 -2.01
CA PHE A 733 36.74 29.58 -2.42
C PHE A 733 36.19 30.36 -1.22
N ASP A 734 36.19 31.68 -1.32
CA ASP A 734 35.76 32.60 -0.24
C ASP A 734 34.37 32.31 0.33
N LYS A 735 33.43 31.81 -0.51
CA LYS A 735 32.04 31.61 -0.13
C LYS A 735 31.68 30.14 0.22
N VAL A 736 32.42 29.15 -0.28
CA VAL A 736 32.03 27.73 -0.18
C VAL A 736 33.15 26.81 0.31
N GLY A 737 34.31 27.39 0.72
CA GLY A 737 35.44 26.67 1.24
C GLY A 737 36.15 25.82 0.19
N VAL A 738 36.97 24.86 0.64
CA VAL A 738 37.84 24.04 -0.21
C VAL A 738 37.01 23.07 -1.08
N LYS A 739 37.29 23.10 -2.41
CA LYS A 739 36.72 22.19 -3.41
C LYS A 739 37.82 21.60 -4.30
N LYS A 740 37.67 20.33 -4.63
CA LYS A 740 38.47 19.62 -5.62
C LYS A 740 37.70 19.47 -6.92
N MET A 741 38.35 19.71 -8.05
CA MET A 741 37.73 19.67 -9.38
C MET A 741 38.74 19.37 -10.47
N PHE A 742 38.29 18.85 -11.61
CA PHE A 742 39.15 18.64 -12.77
C PHE A 742 39.22 19.90 -13.63
N ALA A 743 40.46 20.32 -14.02
CA ALA A 743 40.72 21.58 -14.69
C ALA A 743 39.95 21.75 -16.00
N GLY A 744 39.84 20.68 -16.81
CA GLY A 744 39.12 20.68 -18.08
C GLY A 744 37.61 20.94 -17.95
N PHE A 745 37.02 20.62 -16.79
CA PHE A 745 35.58 20.84 -16.50
C PHE A 745 35.33 22.11 -15.68
N ALA A 746 36.29 22.50 -14.84
CA ALA A 746 36.09 23.59 -13.86
C ALA A 746 36.07 24.98 -14.49
N LYS A 747 36.53 25.15 -15.73
CA LYS A 747 36.59 26.46 -16.45
C LYS A 747 37.06 27.61 -15.53
N LEU A 748 38.09 27.33 -14.72
CA LEU A 748 38.70 28.32 -13.85
C LEU A 748 39.42 29.37 -14.69
N LYS A 749 39.27 30.63 -14.37
CA LYS A 749 39.98 31.74 -14.99
C LYS A 749 40.84 32.41 -13.93
N LYS A 750 42.11 32.64 -14.24
CA LYS A 750 43.02 33.46 -13.40
C LYS A 750 42.51 34.91 -13.34
N ILE A 751 42.53 35.51 -12.17
CA ILE A 751 42.15 36.92 -11.95
C ILE A 751 43.43 37.73 -11.72
#